data_2996fe80f6c513fa8e23bbf3bee78732
#
_entry.id   2996fe80f6c513fa8e23bbf3bee78732
#
_cell.length_a   1.000
_cell.length_b   1.000
_cell.length_c   1.000
_cell.angle_alpha   90.00
_cell.angle_beta   90.00
_cell.angle_gamma   90.00
#
_symmetry.space_group_name_H-M   'P 1'
#
loop_
_entity.id
_entity.type
_entity.pdbx_description
1 polymer ?
#
loop_
_entity_poly.entity_id
_entity_poly.type
_entity_poly.pdbx_seq_one_letter_code
_entity_poly.pdbx_strand_id
1 'polypeptide(L)'
;MSELHPAPKGQPIKPDILIADFEAPDYGAWTTTGEAFGDGPWRRPGDEPLHFGENRYILGQEGRGLAASVFHNGEPAMGAPTGTLTSPDFIIERDYINLLMGGGWYPGRTCVDLLIDGKTIYSDTGNGCGYGVHQADYLLEWFTWDVGDYSGETARIRLVDNFNFPTGCILVDRIIQSDVQKVDPVDLTPYHETYRPQFHFTADKGWINDPCGVFLYNGEYHLCFQHTSYDEIESALFSPVIWGHAVSKDLVHWQQLPDAIRCEESFHWPEYPCLAIASDNGKPSGHIMSGSSIVDVDNEAGLQQGEHPAILSFYTYPGDTVCGQCMAYSIDGGQSWTKYPGNPVLPGPGVADRDPRVFKYDGAWYMALSHAWGPHVDRDQFTIHLYESDNLLTWRHLGEIPSSVDFCECPDIFPMPVDGNSNNVKWVLVAGDGKYQVGRFDGKMFHHETGPFRGDYGHNHLATQTWFDSRRRIQIAWMPRGGRYRHMPFNQQLTFPRELTLKSTNKGPMLFKSPVQEIASIRRKEHHWADVDLRPGENPLSNVSGDLFDILLDIDVGEATAIELVIRGTEIRYEANDKSLHCLGRQMPVEPVNGRIDLRILVDRVSLEIFGNQGRKTLTICFLPEPKARPLQLFAVGGVGRITTMDIHELRSAWPA
;
A
#
# COMPACT_ATOMS: atom_id res chain seq x y z
N MET A 1 15.58 20.82 -18.58
CA MET A 1 15.42 19.70 -19.55
C MET A 1 16.79 19.50 -20.17
N SER A 2 17.62 18.63 -19.58
CA SER A 2 18.86 18.18 -20.18
C SER A 2 18.50 17.02 -21.10
N GLU A 3 18.87 17.13 -22.37
CA GLU A 3 18.71 16.04 -23.34
C GLU A 3 19.52 14.83 -22.84
N LEU A 4 18.85 13.71 -22.65
CA LEU A 4 19.45 12.43 -22.33
C LEU A 4 20.41 12.03 -23.47
N HIS A 5 21.69 11.93 -23.19
CA HIS A 5 22.67 11.43 -24.13
C HIS A 5 22.73 9.89 -24.01
N PRO A 6 22.21 9.14 -24.98
CA PRO A 6 22.53 7.71 -25.06
C PRO A 6 24.02 7.54 -25.28
N ALA A 7 24.63 6.55 -24.62
CA ALA A 7 26.03 6.22 -24.79
C ALA A 7 26.44 6.20 -26.28
N PRO A 8 27.57 6.79 -26.68
CA PRO A 8 27.97 6.84 -28.09
C PRO A 8 28.12 5.43 -28.60
N LYS A 9 27.34 5.09 -29.63
CA LYS A 9 27.39 3.78 -30.29
C LYS A 9 28.81 3.56 -30.85
N GLY A 10 29.55 2.63 -30.23
CA GLY A 10 30.78 2.09 -30.83
C GLY A 10 32.08 2.29 -30.06
N GLN A 11 32.09 2.87 -28.85
CA GLN A 11 33.31 2.81 -28.02
C GLN A 11 33.31 1.55 -27.14
N PRO A 12 34.45 0.89 -26.91
CA PRO A 12 34.54 -0.22 -25.98
C PRO A 12 34.22 0.27 -24.57
N ILE A 13 33.28 -0.40 -23.89
CA ILE A 13 32.94 -0.15 -22.51
C ILE A 13 34.19 -0.34 -21.65
N LYS A 14 34.60 0.69 -20.93
CA LYS A 14 35.73 0.61 -20.02
C LYS A 14 35.34 -0.17 -18.76
N PRO A 15 36.32 -0.84 -18.10
CA PRO A 15 36.05 -1.47 -16.81
C PRO A 15 35.51 -0.47 -15.77
N ASP A 16 34.63 -0.94 -14.92
CA ASP A 16 34.15 -0.18 -13.77
C ASP A 16 35.32 0.21 -12.85
N ILE A 17 35.21 1.37 -12.21
CA ILE A 17 36.15 1.83 -11.19
C ILE A 17 35.47 1.69 -9.84
N LEU A 18 36.02 0.85 -8.96
CA LEU A 18 35.50 0.66 -7.59
C LEU A 18 35.83 1.89 -6.74
N ILE A 19 34.83 2.52 -6.14
CA ILE A 19 34.98 3.55 -5.11
C ILE A 19 34.97 2.89 -3.74
N ALA A 20 34.00 2.00 -3.47
CA ALA A 20 33.90 1.20 -2.24
C ALA A 20 33.12 -0.09 -2.48
N ASP A 21 33.50 -1.16 -1.74
CA ASP A 21 32.72 -2.40 -1.59
C ASP A 21 32.59 -2.82 -0.12
N PHE A 22 33.20 -2.07 0.76
CA PHE A 22 33.20 -2.29 2.21
C PHE A 22 33.63 -3.69 2.67
N GLU A 23 34.38 -4.41 1.82
CA GLU A 23 34.87 -5.77 2.12
C GLU A 23 36.13 -5.77 3.00
N ALA A 24 36.75 -4.63 3.26
CA ALA A 24 37.86 -4.51 4.18
C ALA A 24 37.40 -4.57 5.64
N PRO A 25 38.29 -4.93 6.61
CA PRO A 25 37.90 -4.99 8.02
C PRO A 25 37.63 -3.63 8.66
N ASP A 26 38.08 -2.54 8.04
CA ASP A 26 37.91 -1.17 8.46
C ASP A 26 37.54 -0.28 7.26
N TYR A 27 37.26 0.99 7.52
CA TYR A 27 36.90 1.96 6.47
C TYR A 27 38.12 2.54 5.70
N GLY A 28 39.34 2.10 6.02
CA GLY A 28 40.55 2.56 5.34
C GLY A 28 40.74 4.09 5.41
N ALA A 29 40.79 4.72 4.23
CA ALA A 29 40.96 6.16 4.10
C ALA A 29 39.66 6.99 4.24
N TRP A 30 38.51 6.36 4.46
CA TRP A 30 37.25 7.07 4.75
C TRP A 30 37.30 7.66 6.16
N THR A 31 36.62 8.79 6.35
CA THR A 31 36.58 9.48 7.63
C THR A 31 35.18 9.45 8.24
N THR A 32 35.08 9.14 9.51
CA THR A 32 33.84 9.14 10.27
C THR A 32 33.68 10.39 11.12
N THR A 33 32.44 10.85 11.30
CA THR A 33 32.05 11.80 12.33
C THR A 33 30.86 11.23 13.10
N GLY A 34 30.77 11.52 14.39
CA GLY A 34 29.75 10.90 15.23
C GLY A 34 29.98 9.38 15.38
N GLU A 35 28.96 8.63 15.76
CA GLU A 35 29.07 7.22 16.09
C GLU A 35 28.23 6.28 15.20
N ALA A 36 27.48 6.84 14.20
CA ALA A 36 26.52 6.09 13.41
C ALA A 36 27.13 4.90 12.64
N PHE A 37 28.37 5.02 12.16
CA PHE A 37 29.02 4.00 11.34
C PHE A 37 30.03 3.15 12.11
N GLY A 38 30.28 3.45 13.41
CA GLY A 38 31.25 2.70 14.22
C GLY A 38 32.68 2.74 13.66
N ASP A 39 33.48 1.75 14.01
CA ASP A 39 34.91 1.66 13.67
C ASP A 39 35.18 0.99 12.31
N GLY A 40 34.21 0.37 11.69
CA GLY A 40 34.37 -0.33 10.42
C GLY A 40 33.06 -0.91 9.86
N PRO A 41 33.11 -1.45 8.63
CA PRO A 41 31.94 -2.04 7.99
C PRO A 41 31.40 -3.22 8.82
N TRP A 42 30.07 -3.25 8.89
CA TRP A 42 29.41 -4.45 9.42
C TRP A 42 29.63 -5.64 8.48
N ARG A 43 29.76 -6.86 9.05
CA ARG A 43 30.03 -8.07 8.26
C ARG A 43 29.01 -9.15 8.52
N ARG A 44 28.40 -9.63 7.46
CA ARG A 44 27.49 -10.78 7.51
C ARG A 44 28.23 -12.02 8.01
N PRO A 45 27.73 -12.69 9.07
CA PRO A 45 28.45 -13.80 9.71
C PRO A 45 28.46 -15.10 8.88
N GLY A 46 27.62 -15.24 7.86
CA GLY A 46 27.50 -16.41 6.99
C GLY A 46 26.98 -16.05 5.61
N ASP A 47 26.50 -17.04 4.88
CA ASP A 47 25.89 -16.84 3.55
C ASP A 47 24.37 -16.57 3.63
N GLU A 48 23.77 -16.77 4.78
CA GLU A 48 22.35 -16.45 5.02
C GLU A 48 22.14 -14.93 5.08
N PRO A 49 20.98 -14.42 4.64
CA PRO A 49 20.63 -13.03 4.80
C PRO A 49 20.76 -12.58 6.25
N LEU A 50 21.21 -11.35 6.49
CA LEU A 50 21.28 -10.82 7.82
C LEU A 50 19.90 -10.75 8.46
N HIS A 51 19.76 -11.37 9.61
CA HIS A 51 18.58 -11.28 10.46
C HIS A 51 18.74 -10.12 11.45
N PHE A 52 17.79 -9.20 11.41
CA PHE A 52 17.77 -8.00 12.23
C PHE A 52 16.51 -7.99 13.11
N GLY A 53 16.68 -8.22 14.42
CA GLY A 53 15.53 -8.41 15.31
C GLY A 53 14.71 -9.67 14.96
N GLU A 54 13.54 -9.82 15.52
CA GLU A 54 12.79 -11.09 15.43
C GLU A 54 12.26 -11.42 14.02
N ASN A 55 12.24 -10.50 13.05
CA ASN A 55 11.69 -10.75 11.70
C ASN A 55 12.12 -9.73 10.64
N ARG A 56 13.35 -9.26 10.63
CA ARG A 56 13.85 -8.30 9.63
C ARG A 56 15.10 -8.83 8.96
N TYR A 57 15.19 -8.68 7.65
CA TYR A 57 16.33 -9.11 6.84
C TYR A 57 16.92 -7.93 6.06
N ILE A 58 18.22 -7.98 5.81
CA ILE A 58 18.88 -7.17 4.79
C ILE A 58 19.04 -8.06 3.57
N LEU A 59 18.40 -7.69 2.47
CA LEU A 59 18.36 -8.42 1.21
C LEU A 59 19.09 -7.65 0.12
N GLY A 60 19.58 -8.35 -0.89
CA GLY A 60 20.25 -7.74 -2.05
C GLY A 60 21.71 -7.36 -1.82
N GLN A 61 22.31 -7.72 -0.68
CA GLN A 61 23.73 -7.48 -0.40
C GLN A 61 24.62 -8.32 -1.31
N GLU A 62 25.62 -7.69 -1.91
CA GLU A 62 26.71 -8.33 -2.65
C GLU A 62 27.91 -8.50 -1.69
N GLY A 63 28.54 -9.69 -1.64
CA GLY A 63 29.65 -9.92 -0.71
C GLY A 63 29.20 -10.03 0.77
N ARG A 64 30.06 -9.60 1.69
CA ARG A 64 29.86 -9.76 3.14
C ARG A 64 29.95 -8.46 3.91
N GLY A 65 30.58 -7.43 3.38
CA GLY A 65 30.78 -6.13 4.00
C GLY A 65 29.62 -5.19 3.72
N LEU A 66 29.33 -4.26 4.65
CA LEU A 66 28.24 -3.29 4.51
C LEU A 66 28.56 -2.05 5.37
N ALA A 67 28.57 -0.86 4.79
CA ALA A 67 28.52 0.37 5.57
C ALA A 67 27.08 0.57 6.05
N ALA A 68 26.85 0.47 7.35
CA ALA A 68 25.51 0.43 7.92
C ALA A 68 25.44 1.24 9.21
N SER A 69 24.57 2.23 9.26
CA SER A 69 24.33 3.04 10.45
C SER A 69 23.33 2.41 11.43
N VAL A 70 22.82 1.24 11.10
CA VAL A 70 21.85 0.49 11.93
C VAL A 70 22.51 -0.38 13.00
N PHE A 71 23.84 -0.48 12.96
CA PHE A 71 24.63 -1.29 13.91
C PHE A 71 25.53 -0.41 14.75
N HIS A 72 25.46 -0.59 16.06
CA HIS A 72 26.40 0.01 17.01
C HIS A 72 27.17 -1.11 17.72
N ASN A 73 28.50 -1.08 17.63
CA ASN A 73 29.38 -2.11 18.19
C ASN A 73 29.05 -3.56 17.78
N GLY A 74 28.55 -3.74 16.53
CA GLY A 74 28.21 -5.06 15.99
C GLY A 74 26.83 -5.57 16.38
N GLU A 75 26.08 -4.83 17.21
CA GLU A 75 24.72 -5.17 17.59
C GLU A 75 23.70 -4.23 16.94
N PRO A 76 22.51 -4.73 16.60
CA PRO A 76 21.43 -3.88 16.07
C PRO A 76 21.05 -2.78 17.04
N ALA A 77 21.16 -1.52 16.62
CA ALA A 77 20.83 -0.37 17.44
C ALA A 77 19.65 0.39 16.82
N MET A 78 18.47 0.14 17.35
CA MET A 78 17.26 0.90 16.99
C MET A 78 17.30 2.27 17.64
N GLY A 79 17.29 3.36 16.83
CA GLY A 79 17.50 4.71 17.35
C GLY A 79 18.96 5.02 17.62
N ALA A 80 19.82 4.56 16.75
CA ALA A 80 21.27 4.62 16.82
C ALA A 80 21.83 6.05 16.87
N PRO A 81 23.08 6.20 17.29
CA PRO A 81 23.78 7.46 17.24
C PRO A 81 23.87 8.00 15.81
N THR A 82 23.92 9.31 15.69
CA THR A 82 24.06 10.00 14.40
C THR A 82 25.52 10.15 13.98
N GLY A 83 25.76 10.36 12.67
CA GLY A 83 27.10 10.56 12.17
C GLY A 83 27.20 10.56 10.64
N THR A 84 28.42 10.70 10.15
CA THR A 84 28.72 10.62 8.71
C THR A 84 29.91 9.73 8.45
N LEU A 85 29.95 9.15 7.23
CA LEU A 85 31.10 8.44 6.69
C LEU A 85 31.44 9.06 5.32
N THR A 86 32.64 9.65 5.17
CA THR A 86 33.03 10.40 3.98
C THR A 86 34.24 9.78 3.29
N SER A 87 34.18 9.57 2.00
CA SER A 87 35.26 9.03 1.18
C SER A 87 36.45 9.98 1.10
N PRO A 88 37.66 9.46 0.76
CA PRO A 88 38.70 10.30 0.21
C PRO A 88 38.27 10.95 -1.11
N ASP A 89 39.06 11.94 -1.58
CA ASP A 89 38.86 12.55 -2.89
C ASP A 89 39.07 11.50 -4.00
N PHE A 90 38.21 11.53 -5.01
CA PHE A 90 38.38 10.79 -6.26
C PHE A 90 38.05 11.65 -7.47
N ILE A 91 38.55 11.27 -8.65
CA ILE A 91 38.22 11.96 -9.90
C ILE A 91 37.05 11.23 -10.57
N ILE A 92 36.10 11.98 -11.11
CA ILE A 92 35.02 11.42 -11.93
C ILE A 92 35.59 11.09 -13.31
N GLU A 93 35.66 9.79 -13.63
CA GLU A 93 36.26 9.26 -14.86
C GLU A 93 35.29 8.47 -15.75
N ARG A 94 34.05 8.31 -15.33
CA ARG A 94 32.97 7.60 -16.02
C ARG A 94 31.70 8.43 -16.03
N ASP A 95 30.78 8.07 -16.92
CA ASP A 95 29.52 8.79 -17.11
C ASP A 95 28.54 8.59 -15.95
N TYR A 96 28.67 7.47 -15.21
CA TYR A 96 27.74 7.15 -14.13
C TYR A 96 28.45 6.76 -12.84
N ILE A 97 27.83 7.12 -11.71
CA ILE A 97 28.11 6.53 -10.40
C ILE A 97 26.91 5.64 -10.03
N ASN A 98 27.16 4.35 -9.86
CA ASN A 98 26.16 3.40 -9.42
C ASN A 98 26.39 3.04 -7.95
N LEU A 99 25.32 3.02 -7.15
CA LEU A 99 25.34 2.73 -5.72
C LEU A 99 24.37 1.59 -5.42
N LEU A 100 24.83 0.58 -4.70
CA LEU A 100 23.97 -0.46 -4.14
C LEU A 100 23.66 -0.07 -2.70
N MET A 101 22.44 0.41 -2.44
CA MET A 101 22.09 0.98 -1.14
C MET A 101 20.62 0.74 -0.77
N GLY A 102 20.32 0.88 0.52
CA GLY A 102 18.99 0.79 1.10
C GLY A 102 18.92 1.53 2.43
N GLY A 103 17.89 1.26 3.21
CA GLY A 103 17.71 1.90 4.51
C GLY A 103 16.44 2.74 4.60
N GLY A 104 16.33 3.57 5.65
CA GLY A 104 15.17 4.43 5.87
C GLY A 104 15.00 5.49 4.77
N TRP A 105 13.78 5.86 4.49
CA TRP A 105 13.49 6.92 3.53
C TRP A 105 13.32 8.25 4.26
N TYR A 106 14.44 8.96 4.45
CA TYR A 106 14.50 10.25 5.14
C TYR A 106 15.42 11.21 4.39
N PRO A 107 14.94 11.83 3.28
CA PRO A 107 15.73 12.73 2.46
C PRO A 107 16.42 13.81 3.28
N GLY A 108 17.73 13.98 3.06
CA GLY A 108 18.55 14.96 3.77
C GLY A 108 18.93 14.61 5.23
N ARG A 109 18.37 13.51 5.78
CA ARG A 109 18.67 13.03 7.15
C ARG A 109 19.40 11.70 7.16
N THR A 110 18.92 10.72 6.36
CA THR A 110 19.64 9.48 6.06
C THR A 110 19.82 9.42 4.56
N CYS A 111 21.02 9.66 4.06
CA CYS A 111 21.26 9.77 2.63
C CYS A 111 22.71 9.45 2.26
N VAL A 112 22.93 9.28 0.96
CA VAL A 112 24.25 9.28 0.33
C VAL A 112 24.32 10.50 -0.58
N ASP A 113 25.34 11.32 -0.36
CA ASP A 113 25.59 12.55 -1.10
C ASP A 113 26.81 12.41 -2.02
N LEU A 114 26.74 12.97 -3.22
CA LEU A 114 27.90 13.29 -4.05
C LEU A 114 28.28 14.77 -3.83
N LEU A 115 29.50 14.99 -3.42
CA LEU A 115 30.03 16.33 -3.14
C LEU A 115 31.08 16.73 -4.18
N ILE A 116 30.93 17.92 -4.80
CA ILE A 116 31.93 18.57 -5.63
C ILE A 116 32.13 19.98 -5.07
N ASP A 117 33.37 20.39 -4.82
CA ASP A 117 33.71 21.65 -4.17
C ASP A 117 32.95 21.89 -2.86
N GLY A 118 32.66 20.80 -2.10
CA GLY A 118 31.93 20.85 -0.85
C GLY A 118 30.42 21.08 -0.98
N LYS A 119 29.89 21.13 -2.20
CA LYS A 119 28.46 21.25 -2.48
C LYS A 119 27.86 19.89 -2.80
N THR A 120 26.69 19.59 -2.28
CA THR A 120 25.91 18.41 -2.66
C THR A 120 25.35 18.59 -4.07
N ILE A 121 25.75 17.72 -4.98
CA ILE A 121 25.30 17.67 -6.39
C ILE A 121 24.17 16.65 -6.53
N TYR A 122 24.34 15.47 -5.95
CA TYR A 122 23.33 14.42 -5.86
C TYR A 122 23.15 14.00 -4.41
N SER A 123 21.94 13.68 -4.05
CA SER A 123 21.59 13.12 -2.74
C SER A 123 20.46 12.12 -2.91
N ASP A 124 20.69 10.88 -2.53
CA ASP A 124 19.65 9.86 -2.48
C ASP A 124 19.55 9.25 -1.09
N THR A 125 18.34 8.90 -0.68
CA THR A 125 18.03 8.23 0.57
C THR A 125 17.67 6.78 0.32
N GLY A 126 17.63 5.95 1.34
CA GLY A 126 17.18 4.57 1.22
C GLY A 126 15.74 4.49 0.70
N ASN A 127 15.36 3.32 0.20
CA ASN A 127 14.01 3.06 -0.32
C ASN A 127 12.95 2.84 0.78
N GLY A 128 13.36 3.01 2.03
CA GLY A 128 12.53 2.93 3.22
C GLY A 128 12.29 1.51 3.73
N CYS A 129 12.11 1.38 5.03
CA CYS A 129 11.42 0.24 5.61
C CYS A 129 9.93 0.56 5.68
N GLY A 130 9.06 -0.42 5.35
CA GLY A 130 7.61 -0.21 5.42
C GLY A 130 7.16 0.28 6.77
N TYR A 131 6.51 1.41 6.83
CA TYR A 131 5.73 1.79 7.99
C TYR A 131 4.44 0.97 7.96
N GLY A 132 4.11 0.37 9.07
CA GLY A 132 2.89 -0.41 9.25
C GLY A 132 3.17 -1.88 9.50
N VAL A 133 3.12 -2.24 10.77
CA VAL A 133 2.83 -3.56 11.31
C VAL A 133 3.58 -4.72 10.65
N HIS A 134 4.72 -5.04 11.25
CA HIS A 134 5.45 -6.30 11.08
C HIS A 134 6.14 -6.55 9.72
N GLN A 135 7.48 -6.55 9.78
CA GLN A 135 8.44 -6.97 8.76
C GLN A 135 8.83 -5.91 7.72
N ALA A 136 9.75 -5.09 8.12
CA ALA A 136 10.48 -4.26 7.17
C ALA A 136 11.83 -4.91 6.89
N ASP A 137 11.87 -5.75 5.87
CA ASP A 137 13.13 -6.14 5.28
C ASP A 137 13.75 -4.90 4.62
N TYR A 138 15.05 -4.69 4.83
CA TYR A 138 15.79 -3.69 4.09
C TYR A 138 16.27 -4.33 2.79
N LEU A 139 15.79 -3.83 1.67
CA LEU A 139 16.26 -4.26 0.35
C LEU A 139 17.30 -3.29 -0.16
N LEU A 140 18.50 -3.78 -0.44
CA LEU A 140 19.51 -3.02 -1.17
C LEU A 140 19.21 -3.09 -2.65
N GLU A 141 19.18 -1.93 -3.30
CA GLU A 141 18.90 -1.78 -4.71
C GLU A 141 19.94 -0.86 -5.35
N TRP A 142 20.16 -1.01 -6.66
CA TRP A 142 21.04 -0.13 -7.41
C TRP A 142 20.40 1.25 -7.60
N PHE A 143 21.21 2.28 -7.41
CA PHE A 143 20.97 3.68 -7.75
C PHE A 143 21.98 4.11 -8.80
N THR A 144 21.61 5.01 -9.70
CA THR A 144 22.50 5.51 -10.74
C THR A 144 22.41 7.04 -10.78
N TRP A 145 23.54 7.70 -10.69
CA TRP A 145 23.71 9.12 -10.94
C TRP A 145 24.39 9.33 -12.29
N ASP A 146 23.81 10.15 -13.14
CA ASP A 146 24.46 10.63 -14.35
C ASP A 146 25.43 11.76 -13.99
N VAL A 147 26.71 11.49 -14.08
CA VAL A 147 27.78 12.41 -13.69
C VAL A 147 28.64 12.82 -14.88
N GLY A 148 28.21 12.54 -16.10
CA GLY A 148 28.94 12.82 -17.32
C GLY A 148 29.36 14.30 -17.45
N ASP A 149 28.48 15.22 -17.04
CA ASP A 149 28.76 16.67 -17.05
C ASP A 149 29.84 17.09 -16.06
N TYR A 150 30.20 16.23 -15.10
CA TYR A 150 31.23 16.49 -14.06
C TYR A 150 32.52 15.72 -14.32
N SER A 151 32.71 15.19 -15.53
CA SER A 151 33.92 14.43 -15.90
C SER A 151 35.19 15.24 -15.67
N GLY A 152 36.15 14.66 -14.92
CA GLY A 152 37.41 15.31 -14.55
C GLY A 152 37.35 16.10 -13.23
N GLU A 153 36.18 16.32 -12.66
CA GLU A 153 36.05 17.01 -11.37
C GLU A 153 36.46 16.10 -10.21
N THR A 154 36.91 16.73 -9.12
CA THR A 154 37.23 16.04 -7.88
C THR A 154 35.98 15.96 -7.01
N ALA A 155 35.60 14.74 -6.62
CA ALA A 155 34.40 14.48 -5.87
C ALA A 155 34.66 13.67 -4.59
N ARG A 156 33.67 13.66 -3.71
CA ARG A 156 33.56 12.79 -2.52
C ARG A 156 32.17 12.18 -2.42
N ILE A 157 32.11 11.00 -1.88
CA ILE A 157 30.85 10.40 -1.40
C ILE A 157 30.76 10.63 0.09
N ARG A 158 29.58 11.03 0.58
CA ARG A 158 29.27 11.16 2.00
C ARG A 158 28.00 10.42 2.34
N LEU A 159 28.10 9.41 3.20
CA LEU A 159 26.98 8.75 3.82
C LEU A 159 26.59 9.56 5.06
N VAL A 160 25.31 9.84 5.23
CA VAL A 160 24.78 10.65 6.32
C VAL A 160 23.72 9.86 7.06
N ASP A 161 23.84 9.78 8.36
CA ASP A 161 22.75 9.44 9.26
C ASP A 161 22.67 10.54 10.33
N ASN A 162 21.69 11.39 10.20
CA ASN A 162 21.39 12.47 11.13
C ASN A 162 19.96 12.33 11.67
N PHE A 163 19.54 11.08 11.91
CA PHE A 163 18.16 10.80 12.31
C PHE A 163 18.07 9.71 13.38
N ASN A 164 17.98 10.14 14.64
CA ASN A 164 17.83 9.27 15.79
C ASN A 164 16.38 8.73 15.90
N PHE A 165 16.02 7.79 15.03
CA PHE A 165 14.72 7.13 15.02
C PHE A 165 14.90 5.63 14.69
N PRO A 166 14.05 4.72 15.21
CA PRO A 166 14.23 3.28 15.03
C PRO A 166 14.36 2.77 13.59
N THR A 167 13.87 3.54 12.61
CA THR A 167 13.99 3.22 11.18
C THR A 167 14.90 4.19 10.42
N GLY A 168 15.48 5.18 11.13
CA GLY A 168 16.49 6.08 10.59
C GLY A 168 17.80 5.33 10.42
N CYS A 169 18.12 4.91 9.20
CA CYS A 169 19.38 4.27 8.88
C CYS A 169 19.70 4.40 7.40
N ILE A 170 20.97 4.31 7.06
CA ILE A 170 21.45 4.17 5.70
C ILE A 170 22.36 2.94 5.60
N LEU A 171 22.16 2.15 4.55
CA LEU A 171 22.87 0.92 4.26
C LEU A 171 23.50 1.08 2.88
N VAL A 172 24.80 0.91 2.75
CA VAL A 172 25.53 1.00 1.47
C VAL A 172 26.52 -0.14 1.36
N ASP A 173 26.37 -0.92 0.30
CA ASP A 173 27.21 -2.06 0.01
C ASP A 173 28.31 -1.69 -1.00
N ARG A 174 27.91 -1.19 -2.17
CA ARG A 174 28.85 -1.01 -3.27
C ARG A 174 28.65 0.32 -3.98
N ILE A 175 29.76 0.96 -4.31
CA ILE A 175 29.80 2.21 -5.08
C ILE A 175 30.83 2.07 -6.19
N ILE A 176 30.41 2.24 -7.44
CA ILE A 176 31.27 2.13 -8.62
C ILE A 176 31.05 3.30 -9.57
N GLN A 177 32.11 3.72 -10.28
CA GLN A 177 31.97 4.50 -11.49
C GLN A 177 31.90 3.56 -12.70
N SER A 178 31.02 3.83 -13.65
CA SER A 178 30.76 2.99 -14.82
C SER A 178 30.38 3.81 -16.04
N ASP A 179 30.67 3.32 -17.23
CA ASP A 179 30.11 3.85 -18.48
C ASP A 179 28.72 3.26 -18.77
N VAL A 180 28.20 2.42 -17.87
CA VAL A 180 26.89 1.78 -17.96
C VAL A 180 26.06 2.07 -16.71
N GLN A 181 24.87 2.59 -16.90
CA GLN A 181 23.89 2.75 -15.82
C GLN A 181 23.36 1.39 -15.35
N LYS A 182 23.17 1.22 -14.05
CA LYS A 182 22.54 0.03 -13.46
C LYS A 182 21.02 0.12 -13.38
N VAL A 183 20.50 1.35 -13.44
CA VAL A 183 19.07 1.64 -13.38
C VAL A 183 18.69 2.53 -14.54
N ASP A 184 17.67 2.13 -15.29
CA ASP A 184 17.15 2.94 -16.38
C ASP A 184 16.51 4.24 -15.82
N PRO A 185 16.59 5.36 -16.56
CA PRO A 185 15.91 6.58 -16.17
C PRO A 185 14.42 6.35 -15.99
N VAL A 186 13.86 6.96 -14.95
CA VAL A 186 12.41 6.92 -14.68
C VAL A 186 11.71 8.07 -15.40
N ASP A 187 10.57 7.78 -16.00
CA ASP A 187 9.66 8.82 -16.50
C ASP A 187 8.93 9.44 -15.30
N LEU A 188 8.96 10.76 -15.19
CA LEU A 188 8.29 11.54 -14.16
C LEU A 188 7.15 12.40 -14.70
N THR A 189 6.73 12.15 -15.95
CA THR A 189 5.56 12.83 -16.53
C THR A 189 4.32 12.56 -15.66
N PRO A 190 3.63 13.59 -15.15
CA PRO A 190 2.49 13.41 -14.26
C PRO A 190 1.46 12.41 -14.80
N TYR A 191 1.03 11.49 -13.95
CA TYR A 191 0.15 10.35 -14.23
C TYR A 191 0.68 9.32 -15.25
N HIS A 192 1.89 9.54 -15.80
CA HIS A 192 2.57 8.59 -16.70
C HIS A 192 3.89 8.08 -16.12
N GLU A 193 4.21 8.48 -14.90
CA GLU A 193 5.44 8.07 -14.23
C GLU A 193 5.67 6.56 -14.36
N THR A 194 6.91 6.14 -14.46
CA THR A 194 7.30 4.74 -14.76
C THR A 194 6.54 3.70 -13.96
N TYR A 195 6.33 3.96 -12.68
CA TYR A 195 5.66 3.04 -11.76
C TYR A 195 4.24 3.45 -11.38
N ARG A 196 3.69 4.52 -11.96
CA ARG A 196 2.31 4.93 -11.67
C ARG A 196 1.32 3.85 -12.06
N PRO A 197 0.52 3.33 -11.12
CA PRO A 197 -0.64 2.52 -11.48
C PRO A 197 -1.53 3.25 -12.48
N GLN A 198 -2.02 2.52 -13.48
CA GLN A 198 -2.72 3.15 -14.59
C GLN A 198 -4.24 3.07 -14.48
N PHE A 199 -4.76 2.26 -13.57
CA PHE A 199 -6.19 2.18 -13.26
C PHE A 199 -6.50 1.91 -11.78
N HIS A 200 -5.48 1.72 -10.95
CA HIS A 200 -5.63 1.78 -9.49
C HIS A 200 -5.46 3.21 -9.03
N PHE A 201 -6.25 3.63 -8.05
CA PHE A 201 -6.15 4.98 -7.51
C PHE A 201 -4.85 5.20 -6.75
N THR A 202 -4.20 6.32 -7.05
CA THR A 202 -3.08 6.91 -6.29
C THR A 202 -3.33 8.41 -6.20
N ALA A 203 -2.83 9.06 -5.15
CA ALA A 203 -2.80 10.52 -5.14
C ALA A 203 -1.87 11.07 -6.25
N ASP A 204 -2.07 12.29 -6.67
CA ASP A 204 -1.17 12.98 -7.60
C ASP A 204 0.26 13.01 -7.06
N LYS A 205 0.39 13.25 -5.77
CA LYS A 205 1.65 13.21 -5.02
C LYS A 205 1.41 12.82 -3.56
N GLY A 206 2.50 12.50 -2.86
CA GLY A 206 2.48 12.19 -1.45
C GLY A 206 2.08 10.76 -1.12
N TRP A 207 1.94 10.50 0.17
CA TRP A 207 1.57 9.21 0.73
C TRP A 207 0.05 9.10 0.83
N ILE A 208 -0.49 7.91 0.54
CA ILE A 208 -1.85 7.52 0.89
C ILE A 208 -1.85 6.21 1.67
N ASN A 209 -2.82 6.03 2.56
CA ASN A 209 -3.10 4.73 3.19
C ASN A 209 -4.60 4.43 3.17
N ASP A 210 -5.28 4.37 4.32
CA ASP A 210 -6.64 3.89 4.41
C ASP A 210 -7.60 4.67 3.51
N PRO A 211 -8.38 4.02 2.65
CA PRO A 211 -9.61 4.63 2.18
C PRO A 211 -10.51 4.85 3.38
N CYS A 212 -11.03 6.04 3.51
CA CYS A 212 -11.89 6.44 4.62
C CYS A 212 -12.97 7.38 4.12
N GLY A 213 -14.07 7.51 4.85
CA GLY A 213 -15.12 8.44 4.50
C GLY A 213 -15.70 8.28 3.10
N VAL A 214 -15.88 7.05 2.61
CA VAL A 214 -16.48 6.80 1.31
C VAL A 214 -18.00 7.04 1.34
N PHE A 215 -18.54 7.77 0.34
CA PHE A 215 -19.98 8.03 0.21
C PHE A 215 -20.38 8.22 -1.25
N LEU A 216 -21.69 8.10 -1.53
CA LEU A 216 -22.27 8.37 -2.82
C LEU A 216 -23.19 9.59 -2.70
N TYR A 217 -22.97 10.59 -3.55
CA TYR A 217 -23.80 11.77 -3.60
C TYR A 217 -23.98 12.25 -5.05
N ASN A 218 -25.23 12.57 -5.43
CA ASN A 218 -25.59 13.04 -6.79
C ASN A 218 -25.03 12.20 -7.95
N GLY A 219 -24.91 10.87 -7.74
CA GLY A 219 -24.37 9.95 -8.74
C GLY A 219 -22.84 9.97 -8.88
N GLU A 220 -22.14 10.62 -7.96
CA GLU A 220 -20.69 10.62 -7.86
C GLU A 220 -20.23 9.81 -6.64
N TYR A 221 -19.27 8.91 -6.86
CA TYR A 221 -18.59 8.17 -5.81
C TYR A 221 -17.49 9.06 -5.23
N HIS A 222 -17.64 9.42 -3.98
CA HIS A 222 -16.63 10.16 -3.23
C HIS A 222 -15.74 9.19 -2.48
N LEU A 223 -14.44 9.41 -2.58
CA LEU A 223 -13.39 8.65 -1.91
C LEU A 223 -12.54 9.64 -1.10
N CYS A 224 -12.68 9.60 0.21
CA CYS A 224 -11.65 10.19 1.05
C CYS A 224 -10.61 9.11 1.40
N PHE A 225 -9.40 9.55 1.68
CA PHE A 225 -8.29 8.66 2.00
C PHE A 225 -7.31 9.36 2.94
N GLN A 226 -6.64 8.62 3.77
CA GLN A 226 -5.54 9.18 4.54
C GLN A 226 -4.43 9.63 3.60
N HIS A 227 -3.98 10.87 3.76
CA HIS A 227 -3.08 11.54 2.85
C HIS A 227 -2.03 12.36 3.60
N THR A 228 -0.83 12.40 3.06
CA THR A 228 0.24 13.26 3.52
C THR A 228 0.94 13.87 2.31
N SER A 229 0.98 15.20 2.22
CA SER A 229 1.65 15.89 1.12
C SER A 229 3.16 15.93 1.32
N TYR A 230 3.94 15.61 0.27
CA TYR A 230 5.41 15.68 0.28
C TYR A 230 5.97 17.09 0.08
N ASP A 231 5.17 18.11 -0.16
CA ASP A 231 5.68 19.49 -0.31
C ASP A 231 6.33 20.04 0.97
N GLU A 232 6.05 19.38 2.10
CA GLU A 232 6.75 19.61 3.37
C GLU A 232 7.73 18.45 3.60
N ILE A 233 8.82 18.42 2.84
CA ILE A 233 9.78 17.33 2.66
C ILE A 233 10.51 16.91 3.94
N GLU A 234 10.29 17.50 5.05
CA GLU A 234 10.97 17.08 6.27
C GLU A 234 10.38 15.85 6.94
N SER A 235 9.41 15.20 6.36
CA SER A 235 9.04 13.84 6.77
C SER A 235 7.58 13.46 6.46
N ALA A 236 7.37 12.50 5.60
CA ALA A 236 6.10 11.76 5.54
C ALA A 236 5.73 11.07 6.89
N LEU A 237 6.71 10.95 7.81
CA LEU A 237 6.53 10.45 9.18
C LEU A 237 6.19 11.54 10.20
N PHE A 238 6.36 12.82 9.84
CA PHE A 238 6.14 13.96 10.73
C PHE A 238 5.12 14.95 10.19
N SER A 239 4.69 14.79 8.93
CA SER A 239 3.52 15.50 8.43
C SER A 239 2.26 14.88 9.00
N PRO A 240 1.34 15.67 9.52
CA PRO A 240 0.08 15.15 9.99
C PRO A 240 -0.67 14.45 8.86
N VAL A 241 -1.20 13.28 9.14
CA VAL A 241 -2.11 12.61 8.22
C VAL A 241 -3.43 13.38 8.21
N ILE A 242 -3.91 13.68 7.02
CA ILE A 242 -5.15 14.40 6.75
C ILE A 242 -6.05 13.54 5.86
N TRP A 243 -7.26 14.01 5.55
CA TRP A 243 -8.10 13.35 4.56
C TRP A 243 -7.94 14.02 3.20
N GLY A 244 -7.31 13.33 2.25
CA GLY A 244 -7.40 13.62 0.84
C GLY A 244 -8.80 13.31 0.31
N HIS A 245 -9.12 13.79 -0.89
CA HIS A 245 -10.44 13.62 -1.48
C HIS A 245 -10.34 13.39 -3.00
N ALA A 246 -11.12 12.45 -3.52
CA ALA A 246 -11.29 12.22 -4.94
C ALA A 246 -12.73 11.86 -5.25
N VAL A 247 -13.14 12.07 -6.51
CA VAL A 247 -14.47 11.74 -7.01
C VAL A 247 -14.40 10.96 -8.30
N SER A 248 -15.39 10.10 -8.51
CA SER A 248 -15.56 9.36 -9.77
C SER A 248 -17.04 9.13 -10.07
N LYS A 249 -17.40 9.17 -11.36
CA LYS A 249 -18.75 8.80 -11.83
C LYS A 249 -18.91 7.33 -12.17
N ASP A 250 -17.77 6.63 -12.31
CA ASP A 250 -17.73 5.25 -12.82
C ASP A 250 -16.75 4.34 -12.08
N LEU A 251 -16.16 4.78 -10.95
CA LEU A 251 -15.20 4.00 -10.15
C LEU A 251 -13.88 3.66 -10.88
N VAL A 252 -13.70 4.11 -12.10
CA VAL A 252 -12.51 3.88 -12.93
C VAL A 252 -11.73 5.17 -13.12
N HIS A 253 -12.42 6.22 -13.56
CA HIS A 253 -11.82 7.52 -13.81
C HIS A 253 -12.00 8.42 -12.57
N TRP A 254 -10.90 8.65 -11.87
CA TRP A 254 -10.88 9.45 -10.65
C TRP A 254 -10.33 10.85 -10.91
N GLN A 255 -10.96 11.82 -10.28
CA GLN A 255 -10.47 13.19 -10.19
C GLN A 255 -10.16 13.52 -8.75
N GLN A 256 -8.90 13.84 -8.44
CA GLN A 256 -8.52 14.32 -7.12
C GLN A 256 -9.02 15.76 -6.92
N LEU A 257 -9.57 16.01 -5.77
CA LEU A 257 -10.04 17.31 -5.30
C LEU A 257 -9.09 17.84 -4.21
N PRO A 258 -9.23 19.10 -3.76
CA PRO A 258 -8.56 19.57 -2.57
C PRO A 258 -8.87 18.68 -1.36
N ASP A 259 -7.91 18.57 -0.45
CA ASP A 259 -8.05 17.76 0.77
C ASP A 259 -9.32 18.14 1.54
N ALA A 260 -10.07 17.13 1.99
CA ALA A 260 -11.36 17.32 2.66
C ALA A 260 -11.19 17.86 4.09
N ILE A 261 -10.38 17.18 4.91
CA ILE A 261 -10.21 17.55 6.32
C ILE A 261 -8.73 17.73 6.61
N ARG A 262 -8.35 18.97 6.90
CA ARG A 262 -6.97 19.36 7.18
C ARG A 262 -6.73 19.54 8.67
N CYS A 263 -5.48 19.40 9.09
CA CYS A 263 -5.03 19.84 10.39
C CYS A 263 -5.02 21.37 10.44
N GLU A 264 -5.42 21.92 11.56
CA GLU A 264 -5.26 23.36 11.82
C GLU A 264 -3.95 23.57 12.59
N GLU A 265 -3.12 24.50 12.15
CA GLU A 265 -1.88 24.87 12.83
C GLU A 265 -2.08 25.36 14.28
N SER A 266 -3.31 25.71 14.63
CA SER A 266 -3.68 26.33 15.92
C SER A 266 -4.48 25.45 16.87
N PHE A 267 -4.78 24.21 16.52
CA PHE A 267 -5.57 23.35 17.41
C PHE A 267 -4.68 22.77 18.51
N HIS A 268 -4.57 23.48 19.62
CA HIS A 268 -3.95 23.02 20.85
C HIS A 268 -4.96 22.20 21.64
N TRP A 269 -4.87 20.87 21.55
CA TRP A 269 -5.28 20.05 22.68
C TRP A 269 -4.09 20.00 23.62
N PRO A 270 -4.27 20.38 24.88
CA PRO A 270 -3.18 20.27 25.82
C PRO A 270 -2.89 18.79 26.06
N GLU A 271 -1.66 18.40 25.80
CA GLU A 271 -0.97 17.25 26.38
C GLU A 271 -1.44 15.87 25.88
N TYR A 272 -0.90 15.40 24.70
CA TYR A 272 -1.15 14.00 24.37
C TYR A 272 -0.05 13.30 23.57
N PRO A 273 0.73 12.36 24.16
CA PRO A 273 1.69 11.54 23.46
C PRO A 273 1.22 10.09 23.26
N CYS A 274 0.12 9.82 22.55
CA CYS A 274 -0.16 8.42 22.28
C CYS A 274 -0.03 8.03 20.79
N LEU A 275 0.92 8.29 20.24
CA LEU A 275 1.63 7.98 19.00
C LEU A 275 2.49 9.20 18.77
N ALA A 276 3.30 9.51 19.78
CA ALA A 276 4.35 10.49 19.64
C ALA A 276 5.34 9.94 18.61
N ILE A 277 4.99 10.09 17.36
CA ILE A 277 5.94 10.49 16.38
C ILE A 277 6.17 11.94 16.74
N ALA A 278 7.12 12.16 17.63
CA ALA A 278 7.45 13.47 18.13
C ALA A 278 7.76 14.36 16.93
N SER A 279 6.99 15.42 16.74
CA SER A 279 7.51 16.54 15.96
C SER A 279 8.78 17.03 16.68
N ASP A 280 9.84 17.34 15.98
CA ASP A 280 11.10 17.89 16.51
C ASP A 280 10.92 19.06 17.47
N ASN A 281 9.72 19.59 17.61
CA ASN A 281 9.37 20.81 18.33
C ASN A 281 8.40 20.59 19.51
N GLY A 282 8.05 19.34 19.85
CA GLY A 282 7.12 19.07 20.97
C GLY A 282 5.68 19.53 20.72
N LYS A 283 5.29 19.83 19.46
CA LYS A 283 3.91 20.17 19.11
C LYS A 283 3.08 18.92 18.83
N PRO A 284 1.80 18.88 19.23
CA PRO A 284 0.89 17.79 18.86
C PRO A 284 0.83 17.60 17.35
N SER A 285 0.85 16.35 16.89
CA SER A 285 0.93 16.05 15.45
C SER A 285 -0.33 16.40 14.66
N GLY A 286 -1.46 16.68 15.31
CA GLY A 286 -2.70 17.09 14.65
C GLY A 286 -3.29 16.09 13.64
N HIS A 287 -2.97 14.80 13.74
CA HIS A 287 -3.44 13.77 12.82
C HIS A 287 -4.97 13.71 12.74
N ILE A 288 -5.49 13.57 11.53
CA ILE A 288 -6.88 13.20 11.25
C ILE A 288 -6.87 11.73 10.84
N MET A 289 -7.22 10.83 11.76
CA MET A 289 -7.18 9.39 11.51
C MET A 289 -8.44 8.92 10.75
N SER A 290 -8.49 7.63 10.44
CA SER A 290 -9.57 7.03 9.65
C SER A 290 -10.96 7.18 10.28
N GLY A 291 -11.98 6.92 9.47
CA GLY A 291 -13.38 7.01 9.86
C GLY A 291 -14.32 6.78 8.67
N SER A 292 -15.52 7.34 8.73
CA SER A 292 -16.54 7.14 7.69
C SER A 292 -17.36 8.38 7.43
N SER A 293 -18.01 8.44 6.26
CA SER A 293 -18.93 9.52 5.90
C SER A 293 -20.34 9.00 5.63
N ILE A 294 -21.33 9.85 5.90
CA ILE A 294 -22.75 9.63 5.56
C ILE A 294 -23.35 10.89 4.96
N VAL A 295 -24.44 10.72 4.22
CA VAL A 295 -25.28 11.83 3.77
C VAL A 295 -26.50 11.91 4.68
N ASP A 296 -26.65 13.00 5.41
CA ASP A 296 -27.77 13.25 6.34
C ASP A 296 -28.99 13.79 5.56
N VAL A 297 -29.66 12.89 4.83
CA VAL A 297 -30.78 13.26 3.95
C VAL A 297 -32.00 13.81 4.69
N ASP A 298 -32.17 13.44 5.95
CA ASP A 298 -33.30 13.83 6.79
C ASP A 298 -32.95 15.04 7.69
N ASN A 299 -31.72 15.57 7.58
CA ASN A 299 -31.19 16.67 8.38
C ASN A 299 -31.31 16.41 9.91
N GLU A 300 -31.00 15.18 10.34
CA GLU A 300 -31.13 14.78 11.75
C GLU A 300 -30.06 15.45 12.64
N ALA A 301 -28.90 15.80 12.07
CA ALA A 301 -27.90 16.62 12.76
C ALA A 301 -28.23 18.12 12.79
N GLY A 302 -29.22 18.57 12.01
CA GLY A 302 -29.61 19.98 11.95
C GLY A 302 -28.57 20.91 11.31
N LEU A 303 -27.67 20.37 10.49
CA LEU A 303 -26.56 21.13 9.89
C LEU A 303 -26.79 21.53 8.44
N GLN A 304 -27.88 21.11 7.81
CA GLN A 304 -28.21 21.47 6.46
C GLN A 304 -28.38 22.98 6.29
N GLN A 305 -27.77 23.55 5.26
CA GLN A 305 -27.97 24.93 4.84
C GLN A 305 -28.25 24.94 3.33
N GLY A 306 -29.42 25.46 2.95
CA GLY A 306 -29.84 25.46 1.54
C GLY A 306 -30.47 24.13 1.09
N GLU A 307 -30.31 23.79 -0.19
CA GLU A 307 -30.99 22.66 -0.82
C GLU A 307 -30.24 21.33 -0.69
N HIS A 308 -28.93 21.38 -0.38
CA HIS A 308 -28.11 20.17 -0.27
C HIS A 308 -28.18 19.61 1.14
N PRO A 309 -28.43 18.30 1.31
CA PRO A 309 -28.25 17.64 2.61
C PRO A 309 -26.81 17.78 3.08
N ALA A 310 -26.62 17.83 4.39
CA ALA A 310 -25.27 17.84 4.95
C ALA A 310 -24.61 16.48 4.74
N ILE A 311 -23.34 16.48 4.34
CA ILE A 311 -22.49 15.29 4.35
C ILE A 311 -21.68 15.35 5.63
N LEU A 312 -21.73 14.30 6.44
CA LEU A 312 -21.07 14.25 7.74
C LEU A 312 -19.93 13.23 7.69
N SER A 313 -18.73 13.65 8.02
CA SER A 313 -17.54 12.81 8.09
C SER A 313 -17.08 12.65 9.54
N PHE A 314 -17.15 11.44 10.05
CA PHE A 314 -16.70 11.07 11.39
C PHE A 314 -15.29 10.54 11.30
N TYR A 315 -14.40 11.04 12.15
CA TYR A 315 -12.99 10.67 12.14
C TYR A 315 -12.43 10.61 13.56
N THR A 316 -11.36 9.86 13.75
CA THR A 316 -10.67 9.82 15.03
C THR A 316 -9.63 10.92 15.10
N TYR A 317 -9.66 11.67 16.17
CA TYR A 317 -8.60 12.59 16.53
C TYR A 317 -7.82 12.01 17.71
N PRO A 318 -6.54 11.63 17.50
CA PRO A 318 -5.74 11.06 18.56
C PRO A 318 -5.47 12.10 19.64
N GLY A 319 -5.73 11.72 20.83
CA GLY A 319 -5.40 12.47 22.01
C GLY A 319 -4.39 11.70 22.89
N ASP A 320 -3.73 12.34 23.91
CA ASP A 320 -2.64 11.74 24.71
C ASP A 320 -3.11 10.63 25.66
N THR A 321 -4.29 10.73 26.17
CA THR A 321 -4.85 9.75 27.10
C THR A 321 -6.08 9.07 26.55
N VAL A 322 -6.77 9.69 25.57
CA VAL A 322 -7.98 9.18 24.94
C VAL A 322 -8.07 9.65 23.48
N CYS A 323 -8.53 8.80 22.56
CA CYS A 323 -8.86 9.17 21.21
C CYS A 323 -10.31 9.66 21.16
N GLY A 324 -10.55 10.92 20.77
CA GLY A 324 -11.90 11.45 20.56
C GLY A 324 -12.41 11.17 19.15
N GLN A 325 -13.71 10.85 19.02
CA GLN A 325 -14.35 10.81 17.72
C GLN A 325 -14.89 12.19 17.39
N CYS A 326 -14.40 12.76 16.30
CA CYS A 326 -14.76 14.09 15.84
C CYS A 326 -15.58 14.01 14.55
N MET A 327 -16.18 15.14 14.18
CA MET A 327 -16.97 15.26 12.97
C MET A 327 -16.57 16.52 12.20
N ALA A 328 -16.53 16.40 10.87
CA ALA A 328 -16.57 17.52 9.93
C ALA A 328 -17.80 17.38 9.06
N TYR A 329 -18.27 18.47 8.47
CA TYR A 329 -19.43 18.44 7.61
C TYR A 329 -19.25 19.34 6.38
N SER A 330 -19.92 18.96 5.31
CA SER A 330 -20.03 19.73 4.08
C SER A 330 -21.49 20.04 3.78
N ILE A 331 -21.76 21.25 3.31
CA ILE A 331 -23.09 21.72 2.92
C ILE A 331 -23.18 22.07 1.42
N ASP A 332 -22.12 21.79 0.69
CA ASP A 332 -21.96 22.12 -0.73
C ASP A 332 -21.64 20.89 -1.59
N GLY A 333 -22.07 19.70 -1.14
CA GLY A 333 -21.88 18.46 -1.88
C GLY A 333 -20.48 17.87 -1.78
N GLY A 334 -19.72 18.19 -0.74
CA GLY A 334 -18.37 17.67 -0.51
C GLY A 334 -17.26 18.54 -1.10
N GLN A 335 -17.55 19.75 -1.58
CA GLN A 335 -16.54 20.64 -2.14
C GLN A 335 -15.70 21.34 -1.05
N SER A 336 -16.36 21.71 0.07
CA SER A 336 -15.67 22.26 1.23
C SER A 336 -16.15 21.62 2.51
N TRP A 337 -15.29 21.63 3.54
CA TRP A 337 -15.55 20.95 4.80
C TRP A 337 -15.30 21.87 5.99
N THR A 338 -16.17 21.78 6.96
CA THR A 338 -16.09 22.54 8.23
C THR A 338 -16.06 21.57 9.41
N LYS A 339 -15.06 21.68 10.27
CA LYS A 339 -15.03 20.91 11.52
C LYS A 339 -16.19 21.34 12.43
N TYR A 340 -16.87 20.36 13.01
CA TYR A 340 -17.99 20.65 13.88
C TYR A 340 -17.53 21.38 15.16
N PRO A 341 -18.11 22.53 15.50
CA PRO A 341 -17.66 23.32 16.67
C PRO A 341 -17.84 22.61 18.02
N GLY A 342 -18.73 21.60 18.09
CA GLY A 342 -18.98 20.81 19.29
C GLY A 342 -18.12 19.55 19.41
N ASN A 343 -17.06 19.42 18.64
CA ASN A 343 -16.15 18.27 18.74
C ASN A 343 -15.45 18.18 20.11
N PRO A 344 -15.15 16.96 20.60
CA PRO A 344 -15.51 15.67 20.00
C PRO A 344 -16.99 15.33 20.21
N VAL A 345 -17.63 14.72 19.21
CA VAL A 345 -19.03 14.22 19.33
C VAL A 345 -19.11 12.97 20.20
N LEU A 346 -18.03 12.21 20.30
CA LEU A 346 -17.86 11.12 21.25
C LEU A 346 -16.49 11.27 21.91
N PRO A 347 -16.40 11.75 23.16
CA PRO A 347 -15.17 11.69 23.93
C PRO A 347 -14.73 10.24 24.08
N GLY A 348 -13.47 9.93 23.83
CA GLY A 348 -12.97 8.57 23.75
C GLY A 348 -13.13 7.81 25.07
N PRO A 349 -13.62 6.58 25.05
CA PRO A 349 -13.63 5.71 26.22
C PRO A 349 -12.23 5.14 26.54
N GLY A 350 -11.30 5.17 25.61
CA GLY A 350 -9.95 4.64 25.79
C GLY A 350 -8.91 5.26 24.84
N VAL A 351 -7.65 4.98 25.11
CA VAL A 351 -6.49 5.47 24.32
C VAL A 351 -6.39 4.88 22.91
N ALA A 352 -7.22 3.88 22.61
CA ALA A 352 -7.07 3.07 21.40
C ALA A 352 -8.35 2.96 20.57
N ASP A 353 -9.39 3.69 20.94
CA ASP A 353 -10.66 3.66 20.22
C ASP A 353 -10.60 4.51 18.96
N ARG A 354 -10.81 3.90 17.80
CA ARG A 354 -10.66 4.56 16.50
C ARG A 354 -11.48 3.98 15.37
N ASP A 355 -11.45 4.68 14.23
CA ASP A 355 -12.02 4.29 12.95
C ASP A 355 -13.56 4.15 13.01
N PRO A 356 -14.29 5.22 13.34
CA PRO A 356 -15.73 5.17 13.50
C PRO A 356 -16.43 4.83 12.18
N ARG A 357 -17.21 3.75 12.14
CA ARG A 357 -18.10 3.40 11.06
C ARG A 357 -19.53 3.75 11.45
N VAL A 358 -20.09 4.77 10.82
CA VAL A 358 -21.48 5.22 11.06
C VAL A 358 -22.41 4.61 10.01
N PHE A 359 -23.55 4.08 10.45
CA PHE A 359 -24.57 3.47 9.60
C PHE A 359 -25.97 3.62 10.20
N LYS A 360 -27.01 3.53 9.36
CA LYS A 360 -28.43 3.64 9.79
C LYS A 360 -29.08 2.25 9.80
N TYR A 361 -29.84 1.94 10.83
CA TYR A 361 -30.64 0.74 10.93
C TYR A 361 -31.94 1.01 11.69
N ASP A 362 -33.09 0.62 11.12
CA ASP A 362 -34.43 0.75 11.70
C ASP A 362 -34.74 2.14 12.28
N GLY A 363 -34.30 3.19 11.56
CA GLY A 363 -34.53 4.59 11.89
C GLY A 363 -33.53 5.21 12.85
N ALA A 364 -32.67 4.45 13.52
CA ALA A 364 -31.62 4.95 14.40
C ALA A 364 -30.23 4.92 13.73
N TRP A 365 -29.33 5.75 14.21
CA TRP A 365 -27.93 5.75 13.79
C TRP A 365 -27.05 4.95 14.74
N TYR A 366 -26.10 4.25 14.18
CA TYR A 366 -25.15 3.43 14.91
C TYR A 366 -23.73 3.79 14.53
N MET A 367 -22.79 3.64 15.48
CA MET A 367 -21.37 3.77 15.24
C MET A 367 -20.69 2.50 15.76
N ALA A 368 -20.01 1.79 14.86
CA ALA A 368 -19.09 0.72 15.21
C ALA A 368 -17.69 1.33 15.32
N LEU A 369 -17.04 1.16 16.46
CA LEU A 369 -15.76 1.76 16.77
C LEU A 369 -14.77 0.68 17.16
N SER A 370 -13.64 0.61 16.50
CA SER A 370 -12.56 -0.30 16.87
C SER A 370 -12.04 0.01 18.26
N HIS A 371 -11.99 -0.99 19.12
CA HIS A 371 -11.34 -0.93 20.42
C HIS A 371 -10.22 -1.94 20.47
N ALA A 372 -9.05 -1.52 20.17
CA ALA A 372 -7.82 -2.23 20.41
C ALA A 372 -6.62 -1.48 19.84
N TRP A 373 -5.80 -1.04 20.67
CA TRP A 373 -4.36 -0.89 20.46
C TRP A 373 -3.74 -0.10 21.61
N GLY A 374 -2.75 -0.67 22.16
CA GLY A 374 -1.85 -0.03 23.10
C GLY A 374 -0.77 -1.06 23.43
N PRO A 375 0.43 -0.66 23.81
CA PRO A 375 1.51 -1.57 24.19
C PRO A 375 1.16 -2.49 25.39
N HIS A 376 -0.05 -2.36 25.93
CA HIS A 376 -0.54 -3.08 27.11
C HIS A 376 -1.88 -3.79 26.89
N VAL A 377 -2.42 -3.83 25.65
CA VAL A 377 -3.66 -4.54 25.35
C VAL A 377 -3.32 -5.91 24.79
N ASP A 378 -3.68 -6.97 25.49
CA ASP A 378 -3.54 -8.34 25.00
C ASP A 378 -4.39 -8.52 23.73
N ARG A 379 -3.87 -9.23 22.74
CA ARG A 379 -4.56 -9.50 21.46
C ARG A 379 -5.93 -10.15 21.61
N ASP A 380 -6.20 -10.78 22.74
CA ASP A 380 -7.49 -11.39 23.09
C ASP A 380 -8.56 -10.37 23.51
N GLN A 381 -8.22 -9.07 23.54
CA GLN A 381 -9.10 -7.99 23.96
C GLN A 381 -9.58 -7.10 22.79
N PHE A 382 -9.36 -7.51 21.54
CA PHE A 382 -9.87 -6.80 20.39
C PHE A 382 -11.39 -6.89 20.33
N THR A 383 -12.08 -5.76 20.50
CA THR A 383 -13.54 -5.65 20.41
C THR A 383 -13.95 -4.50 19.50
N ILE A 384 -15.19 -4.50 19.10
CA ILE A 384 -15.82 -3.38 18.42
C ILE A 384 -16.88 -2.81 19.35
N HIS A 385 -16.71 -1.59 19.77
CA HIS A 385 -17.70 -0.87 20.57
C HIS A 385 -18.84 -0.40 19.68
N LEU A 386 -20.06 -0.61 20.12
CA LEU A 386 -21.27 -0.18 19.42
C LEU A 386 -21.93 0.96 20.17
N TYR A 387 -22.24 2.02 19.45
CA TYR A 387 -22.97 3.19 19.96
C TYR A 387 -24.21 3.43 19.12
N GLU A 388 -25.21 4.10 19.72
CA GLU A 388 -26.45 4.51 19.08
C GLU A 388 -26.65 6.02 19.25
N SER A 389 -27.26 6.65 18.26
CA SER A 389 -27.60 8.08 18.25
C SER A 389 -28.91 8.35 17.53
N ASP A 390 -29.69 9.30 18.07
CA ASP A 390 -30.89 9.82 17.41
C ASP A 390 -30.64 11.10 16.60
N ASN A 391 -29.45 11.71 16.73
CA ASN A 391 -29.15 13.03 16.16
C ASN A 391 -27.72 13.17 15.55
N LEU A 392 -26.94 12.08 15.49
CA LEU A 392 -25.58 12.07 14.98
C LEU A 392 -24.55 12.90 15.79
N LEU A 393 -24.98 13.66 16.77
CA LEU A 393 -24.16 14.58 17.57
C LEU A 393 -23.85 14.05 18.96
N THR A 394 -24.72 13.18 19.50
CA THR A 394 -24.57 12.58 20.82
C THR A 394 -24.76 11.06 20.73
N TRP A 395 -23.89 10.33 21.37
CA TRP A 395 -23.78 8.88 21.21
C TRP A 395 -23.92 8.16 22.55
N ARG A 396 -24.74 7.10 22.59
CA ARG A 396 -24.97 6.24 23.75
C ARG A 396 -24.33 4.87 23.52
N HIS A 397 -23.46 4.45 24.40
CA HIS A 397 -22.84 3.13 24.34
C HIS A 397 -23.90 2.02 24.52
N LEU A 398 -23.90 1.04 23.64
CA LEU A 398 -24.80 -0.13 23.69
C LEU A 398 -24.10 -1.37 24.24
N GLY A 399 -22.84 -1.59 23.89
CA GLY A 399 -22.08 -2.77 24.27
C GLY A 399 -20.92 -3.03 23.32
N GLU A 400 -20.34 -4.21 23.44
CA GLU A 400 -19.17 -4.63 22.70
C GLU A 400 -19.49 -5.85 21.84
N ILE A 401 -19.08 -5.83 20.58
CA ILE A 401 -19.10 -6.99 19.70
C ILE A 401 -17.74 -7.68 19.87
N PRO A 402 -17.69 -8.90 20.44
CA PRO A 402 -16.43 -9.62 20.55
C PRO A 402 -15.81 -9.83 19.17
N SER A 403 -14.57 -9.41 19.00
CA SER A 403 -13.84 -9.70 17.78
C SER A 403 -13.39 -11.14 17.84
N SER A 404 -13.77 -11.94 16.85
CA SER A 404 -13.23 -13.28 16.64
C SER A 404 -12.02 -13.24 15.68
N VAL A 405 -11.50 -12.05 15.39
CA VAL A 405 -10.36 -11.81 14.50
C VAL A 405 -9.22 -11.15 15.29
N ASP A 406 -7.99 -11.42 14.88
CA ASP A 406 -6.78 -10.91 15.54
C ASP A 406 -6.53 -9.40 15.27
N PHE A 407 -7.45 -8.74 14.56
CA PHE A 407 -7.31 -7.37 14.10
C PHE A 407 -8.69 -6.74 13.87
N CYS A 408 -8.98 -5.58 14.43
CA CYS A 408 -10.31 -4.96 14.36
C CYS A 408 -10.33 -3.51 13.85
N GLU A 409 -9.18 -2.91 13.45
CA GLU A 409 -9.16 -1.57 12.85
C GLU A 409 -10.11 -1.45 11.67
N CYS A 410 -10.54 -0.24 11.34
CA CYS A 410 -11.39 0.10 10.19
C CYS A 410 -12.60 -0.85 10.06
N PRO A 411 -13.43 -1.05 11.10
CA PRO A 411 -14.57 -1.94 11.00
C PRO A 411 -15.55 -1.44 9.95
N ASP A 412 -16.11 -2.37 9.16
CA ASP A 412 -17.23 -2.08 8.27
C ASP A 412 -18.36 -3.07 8.53
N ILE A 413 -19.59 -2.58 8.68
CA ILE A 413 -20.76 -3.40 8.98
C ILE A 413 -21.94 -2.99 8.11
N PHE A 414 -22.53 -3.98 7.44
CA PHE A 414 -23.57 -3.72 6.46
C PHE A 414 -24.45 -4.95 6.17
N PRO A 415 -25.72 -4.73 5.76
CA PRO A 415 -26.60 -5.79 5.32
C PRO A 415 -26.34 -6.18 3.86
N MET A 416 -26.54 -7.50 3.55
CA MET A 416 -26.50 -8.03 2.19
C MET A 416 -27.54 -9.14 1.98
N PRO A 417 -28.24 -9.18 0.84
CA PRO A 417 -29.09 -10.27 0.48
C PRO A 417 -28.26 -11.52 0.10
N VAL A 418 -28.60 -12.67 0.65
CA VAL A 418 -28.01 -13.97 0.26
C VAL A 418 -28.59 -14.40 -1.07
N ASP A 419 -27.73 -14.72 -2.05
CA ASP A 419 -28.12 -15.12 -3.42
C ASP A 419 -29.05 -14.09 -4.11
N GLY A 420 -28.92 -12.80 -3.76
CA GLY A 420 -29.79 -11.74 -4.29
C GLY A 420 -31.22 -11.74 -3.71
N ASN A 421 -31.54 -12.61 -2.76
CA ASN A 421 -32.88 -12.72 -2.17
C ASN A 421 -33.09 -11.65 -1.08
N SER A 422 -33.88 -10.62 -1.38
CA SER A 422 -34.20 -9.53 -0.46
C SER A 422 -34.96 -9.98 0.80
N ASN A 423 -35.55 -11.17 0.84
CA ASN A 423 -36.18 -11.74 2.02
C ASN A 423 -35.19 -12.54 2.90
N ASN A 424 -33.99 -12.76 2.45
CA ASN A 424 -32.92 -13.44 3.20
C ASN A 424 -31.68 -12.52 3.29
N VAL A 425 -31.77 -11.53 4.16
CA VAL A 425 -30.70 -10.56 4.40
C VAL A 425 -29.88 -11.00 5.59
N LYS A 426 -28.55 -10.99 5.43
CA LYS A 426 -27.57 -11.18 6.49
C LYS A 426 -26.73 -9.92 6.65
N TRP A 427 -26.20 -9.74 7.83
CA TRP A 427 -25.24 -8.68 8.12
C TRP A 427 -23.82 -9.23 7.99
N VAL A 428 -22.96 -8.44 7.42
CA VAL A 428 -21.54 -8.73 7.29
C VAL A 428 -20.77 -7.74 8.14
N LEU A 429 -19.87 -8.24 8.98
CA LEU A 429 -18.93 -7.45 9.76
C LEU A 429 -17.53 -7.74 9.24
N VAL A 430 -16.84 -6.73 8.74
CA VAL A 430 -15.51 -6.81 8.16
C VAL A 430 -14.52 -6.07 9.05
N ALA A 431 -13.38 -6.67 9.30
CA ALA A 431 -12.22 -6.04 9.95
C ALA A 431 -11.27 -5.43 8.90
N GLY A 432 -10.39 -4.53 9.31
CA GLY A 432 -9.48 -3.82 8.41
C GLY A 432 -8.55 -4.72 7.60
N ASP A 433 -8.15 -5.89 8.11
CA ASP A 433 -7.38 -6.90 7.37
C ASP A 433 -8.21 -7.68 6.34
N GLY A 434 -9.49 -7.32 6.18
CA GLY A 434 -10.43 -7.94 5.27
C GLY A 434 -11.06 -9.23 5.77
N LYS A 435 -10.69 -9.75 6.95
CA LYS A 435 -11.42 -10.86 7.57
C LYS A 435 -12.85 -10.44 7.86
N TYR A 436 -13.79 -11.36 7.71
CA TYR A 436 -15.20 -11.04 7.89
C TYR A 436 -16.01 -12.17 8.53
N GLN A 437 -17.10 -11.76 9.13
CA GLN A 437 -18.11 -12.62 9.73
C GLN A 437 -19.47 -12.33 9.10
N VAL A 438 -20.34 -13.32 9.08
CA VAL A 438 -21.73 -13.18 8.64
C VAL A 438 -22.66 -13.52 9.78
N GLY A 439 -23.70 -12.74 9.95
CA GLY A 439 -24.64 -12.89 11.07
C GLY A 439 -25.91 -12.08 10.92
N ARG A 440 -26.44 -11.63 12.04
CA ARG A 440 -27.62 -10.75 12.13
C ARG A 440 -27.30 -9.55 13.04
N PHE A 441 -27.85 -8.42 12.71
CA PHE A 441 -27.87 -7.24 13.58
C PHE A 441 -29.31 -6.97 13.99
N ASP A 442 -29.54 -6.72 15.27
CA ASP A 442 -30.90 -6.55 15.84
C ASP A 442 -31.12 -5.15 16.43
N GLY A 443 -30.23 -4.19 16.13
CA GLY A 443 -30.26 -2.86 16.69
C GLY A 443 -29.59 -2.74 18.07
N LYS A 444 -29.11 -3.84 18.62
CA LYS A 444 -28.40 -3.85 19.92
C LYS A 444 -27.07 -4.57 19.85
N MET A 445 -27.01 -5.64 19.06
CA MET A 445 -25.84 -6.51 18.98
C MET A 445 -25.74 -7.16 17.62
N PHE A 446 -24.51 -7.42 17.19
CA PHE A 446 -24.23 -8.33 16.07
C PHE A 446 -24.15 -9.77 16.56
N HIS A 447 -25.06 -10.60 16.06
CA HIS A 447 -25.13 -12.04 16.36
C HIS A 447 -24.40 -12.82 15.28
N HIS A 448 -23.21 -13.31 15.59
CA HIS A 448 -22.40 -14.13 14.70
C HIS A 448 -23.10 -15.45 14.32
N GLU A 449 -23.07 -15.82 13.05
CA GLU A 449 -23.61 -17.09 12.55
C GLU A 449 -22.52 -17.93 11.86
N THR A 450 -21.68 -17.31 11.01
CA THR A 450 -20.60 -18.00 10.28
C THR A 450 -19.35 -17.14 10.13
N GLY A 451 -18.21 -17.78 9.99
CA GLY A 451 -16.88 -17.14 9.91
C GLY A 451 -16.09 -17.33 11.21
N PRO A 452 -14.99 -16.62 11.44
CA PRO A 452 -14.43 -15.63 10.52
C PRO A 452 -13.87 -16.26 9.26
N PHE A 453 -14.06 -15.58 8.13
CA PHE A 453 -13.50 -15.96 6.85
C PHE A 453 -12.37 -15.01 6.49
N ARG A 454 -11.33 -15.52 5.84
CA ARG A 454 -10.25 -14.70 5.31
C ARG A 454 -10.75 -13.93 4.09
N GLY A 455 -10.54 -12.61 4.08
CA GLY A 455 -11.01 -11.74 3.01
C GLY A 455 -10.07 -11.65 1.82
N ASP A 456 -8.74 -11.73 2.04
CA ASP A 456 -7.73 -11.71 1.00
C ASP A 456 -6.51 -12.54 1.40
N TYR A 457 -5.82 -13.15 0.44
CA TYR A 457 -4.67 -14.04 0.67
C TYR A 457 -3.33 -13.36 0.36
N GLY A 458 -3.37 -12.16 -0.20
CA GLY A 458 -2.17 -11.39 -0.53
C GLY A 458 -1.53 -10.68 0.66
N HIS A 459 -0.53 -9.87 0.36
CA HIS A 459 0.15 -9.00 1.32
C HIS A 459 -0.46 -7.59 1.37
N ASN A 460 -1.18 -7.21 0.32
CA ASN A 460 -1.52 -5.83 0.03
C ASN A 460 -3.03 -5.61 0.01
N HIS A 461 -3.68 -5.84 1.16
CA HIS A 461 -5.12 -5.64 1.32
C HIS A 461 -5.43 -5.30 2.78
N LEU A 462 -5.69 -4.03 3.07
CA LEU A 462 -5.92 -3.53 4.42
C LEU A 462 -6.92 -2.36 4.42
N ALA A 463 -7.52 -2.04 5.56
CA ALA A 463 -8.39 -0.90 5.81
C ALA A 463 -9.55 -0.79 4.81
N THR A 464 -10.32 -1.88 4.68
CA THR A 464 -11.40 -1.94 3.70
C THR A 464 -12.56 -1.03 4.06
N GLN A 465 -13.13 -0.34 3.05
CA GLN A 465 -14.40 0.38 3.19
C GLN A 465 -15.32 0.11 2.00
N THR A 466 -16.62 0.35 2.20
CA THR A 466 -17.61 0.07 1.16
C THR A 466 -18.55 1.24 0.89
N TRP A 467 -18.83 1.47 -0.42
CA TRP A 467 -19.99 2.24 -0.88
C TRP A 467 -21.21 1.34 -1.00
N PHE A 468 -22.39 1.96 -0.92
CA PHE A 468 -23.64 1.34 -1.32
C PHE A 468 -24.39 2.27 -2.29
N ASP A 469 -24.57 1.82 -3.52
CA ASP A 469 -25.20 2.59 -4.59
C ASP A 469 -26.71 2.26 -4.77
N SER A 470 -27.39 1.88 -3.69
CA SER A 470 -28.77 1.39 -3.65
C SER A 470 -28.99 -0.01 -4.28
N ARG A 471 -28.01 -0.55 -5.00
CA ARG A 471 -28.08 -1.88 -5.64
C ARG A 471 -26.87 -2.73 -5.31
N ARG A 472 -25.69 -2.16 -5.38
CA ARG A 472 -24.41 -2.87 -5.23
C ARG A 472 -23.68 -2.41 -3.96
N ARG A 473 -23.00 -3.34 -3.33
CA ARG A 473 -21.99 -3.06 -2.31
C ARG A 473 -20.63 -3.14 -2.98
N ILE A 474 -19.89 -2.04 -2.94
CA ILE A 474 -18.62 -1.90 -3.64
C ILE A 474 -17.53 -1.65 -2.60
N GLN A 475 -16.49 -2.48 -2.58
CA GLN A 475 -15.38 -2.42 -1.64
C GLN A 475 -14.14 -1.84 -2.31
N ILE A 476 -13.39 -1.07 -1.53
CA ILE A 476 -12.03 -0.64 -1.82
C ILE A 476 -11.15 -0.89 -0.60
N ALA A 477 -9.84 -1.06 -0.79
CA ALA A 477 -8.88 -1.30 0.28
C ALA A 477 -7.56 -0.59 -0.02
N TRP A 478 -6.78 -0.30 1.02
CA TRP A 478 -5.40 0.11 0.87
C TRP A 478 -4.52 -1.09 0.47
N MET A 479 -3.55 -0.86 -0.40
CA MET A 479 -2.52 -1.82 -0.77
C MET A 479 -1.21 -1.45 -0.05
N PRO A 480 -1.05 -1.79 1.24
CA PRO A 480 0.13 -1.45 2.01
C PRO A 480 1.38 -2.10 1.42
N ARG A 481 2.54 -1.45 1.60
CA ARG A 481 3.85 -1.89 1.11
C ARG A 481 4.03 -1.91 -0.41
N GLY A 482 2.96 -1.60 -1.17
CA GLY A 482 3.07 -1.32 -2.59
C GLY A 482 3.47 0.14 -2.79
N GLY A 483 4.24 0.42 -3.85
CA GLY A 483 4.43 1.80 -4.29
C GLY A 483 5.55 2.58 -3.63
N ARG A 484 6.54 1.93 -3.01
CA ARG A 484 7.81 2.57 -2.71
C ARG A 484 8.74 2.49 -3.91
N TYR A 485 8.32 3.21 -4.94
CA TYR A 485 9.08 3.26 -6.18
C TYR A 485 9.93 4.53 -6.18
N ARG A 486 11.21 4.36 -6.49
CA ARG A 486 12.17 5.46 -6.49
C ARG A 486 11.71 6.65 -7.30
N HIS A 487 11.95 7.84 -6.74
CA HIS A 487 11.72 9.13 -7.41
C HIS A 487 10.28 9.35 -7.88
N MET A 488 9.34 8.50 -7.47
CA MET A 488 7.94 8.74 -7.79
C MET A 488 7.36 9.82 -6.88
N PRO A 489 6.56 10.74 -7.42
CA PRO A 489 5.93 11.78 -6.62
C PRO A 489 4.84 11.25 -5.70
N PHE A 490 4.33 10.06 -5.97
CA PHE A 490 3.29 9.38 -5.18
C PHE A 490 3.86 8.20 -4.40
N ASN A 491 3.15 7.80 -3.35
CA ASN A 491 3.48 6.60 -2.59
C ASN A 491 2.21 5.88 -2.14
N GLN A 492 2.16 4.56 -2.33
CA GLN A 492 1.03 3.68 -2.10
C GLN A 492 -0.09 3.83 -3.14
N GLN A 493 -1.01 2.88 -3.09
CA GLN A 493 -2.18 2.80 -3.98
C GLN A 493 -3.34 2.11 -3.28
N LEU A 494 -4.55 2.25 -3.83
CA LEU A 494 -5.72 1.50 -3.41
C LEU A 494 -6.00 0.36 -4.39
N THR A 495 -6.74 -0.67 -3.93
CA THR A 495 -7.22 -1.75 -4.81
C THR A 495 -8.17 -1.19 -5.86
N PHE A 496 -8.32 -1.91 -6.97
CA PHE A 496 -9.43 -1.63 -7.88
C PHE A 496 -10.77 -1.87 -7.16
N PRO A 497 -11.81 -1.04 -7.38
CA PRO A 497 -13.12 -1.23 -6.74
C PRO A 497 -13.73 -2.60 -7.07
N ARG A 498 -14.24 -3.29 -6.04
CA ARG A 498 -14.75 -4.66 -6.12
C ARG A 498 -16.22 -4.70 -5.72
N GLU A 499 -17.08 -5.23 -6.57
CA GLU A 499 -18.45 -5.53 -6.22
C GLU A 499 -18.51 -6.75 -5.32
N LEU A 500 -19.24 -6.65 -4.22
CA LEU A 500 -19.48 -7.73 -3.26
C LEU A 500 -20.82 -8.38 -3.52
N THR A 501 -20.86 -9.71 -3.51
CA THR A 501 -22.08 -10.51 -3.45
C THR A 501 -21.99 -11.52 -2.33
N LEU A 502 -23.12 -11.80 -1.66
CA LEU A 502 -23.18 -12.80 -0.61
C LEU A 502 -23.90 -14.04 -1.17
N LYS A 503 -23.19 -15.17 -1.27
CA LYS A 503 -23.73 -16.40 -1.87
C LYS A 503 -23.73 -17.53 -0.86
N SER A 504 -24.75 -18.40 -0.96
CA SER A 504 -24.84 -19.65 -0.20
C SER A 504 -23.70 -20.59 -0.57
N THR A 505 -23.09 -21.20 0.43
CA THR A 505 -22.07 -22.25 0.27
C THR A 505 -22.26 -23.34 1.28
N ASN A 506 -21.53 -24.46 1.14
CA ASN A 506 -21.51 -25.56 2.13
C ASN A 506 -20.92 -25.14 3.50
N LYS A 507 -20.32 -23.97 3.61
CA LYS A 507 -19.78 -23.38 4.85
C LYS A 507 -20.65 -22.24 5.38
N GLY A 508 -21.88 -22.10 4.87
CA GLY A 508 -22.74 -20.95 5.11
C GLY A 508 -22.58 -19.84 4.05
N PRO A 509 -23.26 -18.71 4.21
CA PRO A 509 -23.12 -17.57 3.31
C PRO A 509 -21.70 -17.03 3.33
N MET A 510 -21.11 -16.79 2.14
CA MET A 510 -19.77 -16.23 1.98
C MET A 510 -19.77 -15.07 0.98
N LEU A 511 -18.87 -14.10 1.18
CA LEU A 511 -18.63 -13.03 0.22
C LEU A 511 -17.89 -13.56 -1.01
N PHE A 512 -18.38 -13.13 -2.17
CA PHE A 512 -17.71 -13.22 -3.45
C PHE A 512 -17.39 -11.81 -3.92
N LYS A 513 -16.22 -11.61 -4.48
CA LYS A 513 -15.71 -10.32 -4.90
C LYS A 513 -15.38 -10.34 -6.39
N SER A 514 -15.83 -9.36 -7.12
CA SER A 514 -15.44 -9.19 -8.53
C SER A 514 -15.05 -7.74 -8.81
N PRO A 515 -14.09 -7.47 -9.70
CA PRO A 515 -13.87 -6.11 -10.16
C PRO A 515 -15.17 -5.55 -10.71
N VAL A 516 -15.44 -4.26 -10.42
CA VAL A 516 -16.65 -3.60 -10.98
C VAL A 516 -16.64 -3.69 -12.49
N GLN A 517 -17.83 -3.82 -13.09
CA GLN A 517 -18.00 -4.03 -14.54
C GLN A 517 -17.49 -2.84 -15.37
N GLU A 518 -17.40 -1.67 -14.78
CA GLU A 518 -16.96 -0.42 -15.39
C GLU A 518 -15.51 -0.47 -15.90
N ILE A 519 -14.70 -1.44 -15.45
CA ILE A 519 -13.35 -1.69 -16.02
C ILE A 519 -13.42 -1.92 -17.55
N ALA A 520 -14.57 -2.39 -18.07
CA ALA A 520 -14.75 -2.58 -19.50
C ALA A 520 -14.58 -1.27 -20.30
N SER A 521 -14.78 -0.10 -19.66
CA SER A 521 -14.63 1.21 -20.32
C SER A 521 -13.20 1.51 -20.78
N ILE A 522 -12.21 0.86 -20.16
CA ILE A 522 -10.79 1.04 -20.49
C ILE A 522 -10.19 -0.12 -21.29
N ARG A 523 -10.98 -1.14 -21.67
CA ARG A 523 -10.53 -2.20 -22.56
C ARG A 523 -10.32 -1.65 -23.99
N ARG A 524 -9.20 -2.04 -24.64
CA ARG A 524 -8.84 -1.55 -25.98
C ARG A 524 -8.64 -2.65 -27.01
N LYS A 525 -8.17 -3.81 -26.63
CA LYS A 525 -7.89 -4.93 -27.51
C LYS A 525 -8.17 -6.24 -26.78
N GLU A 526 -8.74 -7.19 -27.49
CA GLU A 526 -9.07 -8.50 -26.97
C GLU A 526 -8.30 -9.60 -27.69
N HIS A 527 -7.87 -10.58 -26.94
CA HIS A 527 -7.32 -11.82 -27.41
C HIS A 527 -8.15 -12.95 -26.82
N HIS A 528 -8.51 -13.93 -27.65
CA HIS A 528 -9.40 -15.02 -27.27
C HIS A 528 -8.80 -16.38 -27.63
N TRP A 529 -8.92 -17.33 -26.69
CA TRP A 529 -8.60 -18.75 -26.89
C TRP A 529 -9.75 -19.58 -26.35
N ALA A 530 -10.11 -20.62 -27.09
CA ALA A 530 -11.08 -21.62 -26.66
C ALA A 530 -10.64 -23.02 -27.08
N ASP A 531 -10.80 -23.98 -26.18
CA ASP A 531 -10.51 -25.38 -26.42
C ASP A 531 -9.07 -25.66 -26.90
N VAL A 532 -8.06 -25.01 -26.30
CA VAL A 532 -6.65 -25.13 -26.65
C VAL A 532 -5.93 -26.03 -25.65
N ASP A 533 -5.28 -27.09 -26.13
CA ASP A 533 -4.38 -27.89 -25.29
C ASP A 533 -3.21 -27.02 -24.78
N LEU A 534 -2.95 -27.13 -23.48
CA LEU A 534 -1.83 -26.46 -22.83
C LEU A 534 -0.76 -27.50 -22.52
N ARG A 535 0.34 -27.43 -23.26
CA ARG A 535 1.41 -28.42 -23.20
C ARG A 535 2.67 -27.87 -22.54
N PRO A 536 3.48 -28.75 -21.90
CA PRO A 536 4.77 -28.34 -21.38
C PRO A 536 5.66 -27.72 -22.46
N GLY A 537 6.22 -26.51 -22.18
CA GLY A 537 7.13 -25.82 -23.09
C GLY A 537 6.48 -25.08 -24.27
N GLU A 538 5.16 -25.20 -24.47
CA GLU A 538 4.42 -24.45 -25.49
C GLU A 538 3.75 -23.21 -24.87
N ASN A 539 4.06 -22.01 -25.38
CA ASN A 539 3.45 -20.77 -24.89
C ASN A 539 2.45 -20.18 -25.90
N PRO A 540 1.12 -20.33 -25.67
CA PRO A 540 0.09 -19.75 -26.54
C PRO A 540 0.07 -18.22 -26.50
N LEU A 541 0.69 -17.57 -25.49
CA LEU A 541 0.68 -16.14 -25.26
C LEU A 541 1.91 -15.42 -25.83
N SER A 542 2.75 -16.09 -26.61
CA SER A 542 4.03 -15.54 -27.12
C SER A 542 3.91 -14.23 -27.91
N ASN A 543 2.72 -13.91 -28.41
CA ASN A 543 2.44 -12.68 -29.16
C ASN A 543 1.69 -11.61 -28.33
N VAL A 544 1.48 -11.84 -27.02
CA VAL A 544 0.79 -10.89 -26.13
C VAL A 544 1.81 -10.28 -25.20
N SER A 545 1.99 -8.97 -25.28
CA SER A 545 2.90 -8.22 -24.41
C SER A 545 2.30 -6.87 -24.06
N GLY A 546 2.59 -6.40 -22.87
CA GLY A 546 2.06 -5.14 -22.32
C GLY A 546 2.23 -5.09 -20.81
N ASP A 547 1.65 -4.07 -20.22
CA ASP A 547 1.73 -3.78 -18.78
C ASP A 547 0.37 -3.72 -18.08
N LEU A 548 -0.74 -3.66 -18.84
CA LEU A 548 -2.09 -3.49 -18.30
C LEU A 548 -3.04 -4.52 -18.89
N PHE A 549 -3.61 -5.38 -18.05
CA PHE A 549 -4.50 -6.44 -18.52
C PHE A 549 -5.67 -6.70 -17.57
N ASP A 550 -6.78 -7.13 -18.16
CA ASP A 550 -7.88 -7.83 -17.49
C ASP A 550 -7.98 -9.23 -18.12
N ILE A 551 -7.54 -10.26 -17.40
CA ILE A 551 -7.42 -11.63 -17.88
C ILE A 551 -8.52 -12.46 -17.24
N LEU A 552 -9.33 -13.11 -18.04
CA LEU A 552 -10.33 -14.11 -17.63
C LEU A 552 -9.87 -15.47 -18.13
N LEU A 553 -9.76 -16.45 -17.25
CA LEU A 553 -9.12 -17.73 -17.53
C LEU A 553 -9.88 -18.88 -16.89
N ASP A 554 -10.40 -19.80 -17.70
CA ASP A 554 -10.97 -21.09 -17.28
C ASP A 554 -10.08 -22.21 -17.83
N ILE A 555 -9.47 -22.98 -16.95
CA ILE A 555 -8.53 -24.04 -17.30
C ILE A 555 -9.01 -25.37 -16.71
N ASP A 556 -9.12 -26.41 -17.57
CA ASP A 556 -9.08 -27.80 -17.14
C ASP A 556 -7.63 -28.19 -16.86
N VAL A 557 -7.34 -28.51 -15.61
CA VAL A 557 -5.99 -28.85 -15.17
C VAL A 557 -5.52 -30.15 -15.81
N GLY A 558 -6.43 -31.08 -16.13
CA GLY A 558 -6.14 -32.32 -16.82
C GLY A 558 -5.12 -33.19 -16.10
N GLU A 559 -4.06 -33.58 -16.81
CA GLU A 559 -2.94 -34.37 -16.28
C GLU A 559 -1.77 -33.51 -15.77
N ALA A 560 -1.88 -32.17 -15.86
CA ALA A 560 -0.82 -31.27 -15.43
C ALA A 560 -0.65 -31.32 -13.91
N THR A 561 0.59 -31.32 -13.46
CA THR A 561 0.93 -31.19 -12.03
C THR A 561 0.89 -29.73 -11.57
N ALA A 562 1.13 -28.79 -12.52
CA ALA A 562 0.99 -27.36 -12.28
C ALA A 562 0.60 -26.60 -13.56
N ILE A 563 0.02 -25.42 -13.37
CA ILE A 563 -0.19 -24.41 -14.42
C ILE A 563 0.59 -23.15 -14.03
N GLU A 564 1.44 -22.68 -14.94
CA GLU A 564 2.27 -21.49 -14.74
C GLU A 564 1.85 -20.36 -15.68
N LEU A 565 1.56 -19.21 -15.11
CA LEU A 565 1.35 -17.94 -15.81
C LEU A 565 2.44 -16.97 -15.37
N VAL A 566 3.26 -16.47 -16.30
CA VAL A 566 4.29 -15.48 -16.00
C VAL A 566 3.89 -14.12 -16.60
N ILE A 567 3.80 -13.14 -15.74
CA ILE A 567 3.41 -11.77 -16.07
C ILE A 567 4.55 -10.84 -15.67
N ARG A 568 5.21 -10.21 -16.64
CA ARG A 568 6.28 -9.22 -16.41
C ARG A 568 7.37 -9.74 -15.45
N GLY A 569 7.76 -11.01 -15.61
CA GLY A 569 8.75 -11.68 -14.75
C GLY A 569 8.20 -12.27 -13.45
N THR A 570 6.95 -11.98 -13.09
CA THR A 570 6.31 -12.53 -11.89
C THR A 570 5.57 -13.83 -12.22
N GLU A 571 5.90 -14.90 -11.53
CA GLU A 571 5.25 -16.20 -11.64
C GLU A 571 3.98 -16.26 -10.79
N ILE A 572 2.91 -16.72 -11.41
CA ILE A 572 1.66 -17.15 -10.78
C ILE A 572 1.52 -18.64 -11.09
N ARG A 573 1.64 -19.46 -10.05
CA ARG A 573 1.70 -20.91 -10.20
C ARG A 573 0.55 -21.61 -9.46
N TYR A 574 -0.26 -22.34 -10.19
CA TYR A 574 -1.24 -23.22 -9.60
C TYR A 574 -0.67 -24.64 -9.45
N GLU A 575 -0.64 -25.18 -8.24
CA GLU A 575 -0.22 -26.54 -7.93
C GLU A 575 -1.45 -27.45 -7.79
N ALA A 576 -1.54 -28.45 -8.67
CA ALA A 576 -2.69 -29.35 -8.73
C ALA A 576 -2.82 -30.23 -7.48
N ASN A 577 -1.69 -30.69 -6.91
CA ASN A 577 -1.69 -31.52 -5.71
C ASN A 577 -2.17 -30.78 -4.48
N ASP A 578 -1.77 -29.53 -4.33
CA ASP A 578 -2.12 -28.67 -3.18
C ASP A 578 -3.44 -27.94 -3.40
N LYS A 579 -3.96 -27.96 -4.64
CA LYS A 579 -5.13 -27.19 -5.08
C LYS A 579 -5.02 -25.70 -4.68
N SER A 580 -3.86 -25.15 -4.89
CA SER A 580 -3.55 -23.79 -4.47
C SER A 580 -2.76 -23.03 -5.51
N LEU A 581 -2.98 -21.72 -5.51
CA LEU A 581 -2.28 -20.77 -6.35
C LEU A 581 -1.19 -20.09 -5.51
N HIS A 582 0.01 -20.05 -6.04
CA HIS A 582 1.19 -19.43 -5.43
C HIS A 582 1.62 -18.21 -6.23
N CYS A 583 1.93 -17.12 -5.55
CA CYS A 583 2.46 -15.90 -6.13
C CYS A 583 3.27 -15.12 -5.08
N LEU A 584 4.52 -14.78 -5.37
CA LEU A 584 5.39 -13.95 -4.53
C LEU A 584 5.35 -14.36 -3.02
N GLY A 585 5.53 -15.66 -2.75
CA GLY A 585 5.54 -16.20 -1.39
C GLY A 585 4.17 -16.27 -0.71
N ARG A 586 3.09 -16.01 -1.43
CA ARG A 586 1.72 -16.20 -0.95
C ARG A 586 1.05 -17.41 -1.58
N GLN A 587 0.16 -18.02 -0.80
CA GLN A 587 -0.61 -19.19 -1.19
C GLN A 587 -2.09 -18.92 -0.98
N MET A 588 -2.89 -19.17 -2.03
CA MET A 588 -4.35 -19.05 -2.02
C MET A 588 -4.98 -20.37 -2.41
N PRO A 589 -5.82 -20.99 -1.57
CA PRO A 589 -6.51 -22.23 -1.93
C PRO A 589 -7.55 -21.97 -3.04
N VAL A 590 -7.44 -22.69 -4.14
CA VAL A 590 -8.36 -22.65 -5.29
C VAL A 590 -8.77 -24.08 -5.61
N GLU A 591 -9.85 -24.54 -5.01
CA GLU A 591 -10.41 -25.88 -5.27
C GLU A 591 -10.99 -25.95 -6.67
N PRO A 592 -10.59 -26.92 -7.51
CA PRO A 592 -11.19 -27.10 -8.82
C PRO A 592 -12.69 -27.42 -8.72
N VAL A 593 -13.48 -26.83 -9.60
CA VAL A 593 -14.89 -27.15 -9.76
C VAL A 593 -15.06 -27.96 -11.05
N ASN A 594 -15.45 -29.20 -10.94
CA ASN A 594 -15.53 -30.17 -12.07
C ASN A 594 -14.19 -30.28 -12.85
N GLY A 595 -13.06 -30.33 -12.14
CA GLY A 595 -11.73 -30.41 -12.72
C GLY A 595 -11.15 -29.10 -13.22
N ARG A 596 -11.91 -28.02 -13.20
CA ARG A 596 -11.49 -26.70 -13.73
C ARG A 596 -11.25 -25.67 -12.64
N ILE A 597 -10.32 -24.80 -12.90
CA ILE A 597 -10.08 -23.56 -12.13
C ILE A 597 -10.49 -22.35 -12.97
N ASP A 598 -11.18 -21.44 -12.33
CA ASP A 598 -11.60 -20.15 -12.88
C ASP A 598 -10.81 -19.05 -12.18
N LEU A 599 -10.13 -18.22 -12.97
CA LEU A 599 -9.33 -17.09 -12.49
C LEU A 599 -9.69 -15.84 -13.28
N ARG A 600 -9.82 -14.72 -12.58
CA ARG A 600 -9.73 -13.40 -13.18
C ARG A 600 -8.55 -12.66 -12.59
N ILE A 601 -7.72 -12.02 -13.42
CA ILE A 601 -6.51 -11.36 -12.98
C ILE A 601 -6.48 -9.95 -13.54
N LEU A 602 -6.45 -8.95 -12.66
CA LEU A 602 -6.14 -7.58 -13.04
C LEU A 602 -4.64 -7.35 -12.90
N VAL A 603 -4.03 -6.84 -13.94
CA VAL A 603 -2.61 -6.53 -14.02
C VAL A 603 -2.44 -5.04 -14.25
N ASP A 604 -1.90 -4.35 -13.27
CA ASP A 604 -1.44 -2.98 -13.42
C ASP A 604 0.10 -2.94 -13.42
N ARG A 605 0.67 -1.78 -13.63
CA ARG A 605 2.13 -1.62 -13.71
C ARG A 605 2.89 -2.25 -12.55
N VAL A 606 2.32 -2.22 -11.36
CA VAL A 606 3.01 -2.61 -10.13
C VAL A 606 2.15 -3.45 -9.19
N SER A 607 1.02 -3.97 -9.67
CA SER A 607 0.11 -4.77 -8.85
C SER A 607 -0.61 -5.86 -9.64
N LEU A 608 -0.97 -6.92 -8.91
CA LEU A 608 -1.80 -8.02 -9.36
C LEU A 608 -2.96 -8.18 -8.38
N GLU A 609 -4.18 -8.24 -8.90
CA GLU A 609 -5.35 -8.68 -8.16
C GLU A 609 -5.90 -9.96 -8.78
N ILE A 610 -5.86 -11.08 -8.06
CA ILE A 610 -6.27 -12.40 -8.53
C ILE A 610 -7.56 -12.81 -7.83
N PHE A 611 -8.57 -13.15 -8.61
CA PHE A 611 -9.89 -13.58 -8.17
C PHE A 611 -10.09 -15.04 -8.60
N GLY A 612 -10.10 -15.97 -7.63
CA GLY A 612 -10.27 -17.38 -7.89
C GLY A 612 -11.70 -17.86 -7.63
N ASN A 613 -12.19 -18.75 -8.51
CA ASN A 613 -13.51 -19.36 -8.43
C ASN A 613 -14.62 -18.30 -8.25
N GLN A 614 -14.77 -17.45 -9.25
CA GLN A 614 -15.74 -16.33 -9.31
C GLN A 614 -15.55 -15.32 -8.17
N GLY A 615 -14.31 -15.15 -7.70
CA GLY A 615 -13.99 -14.23 -6.61
C GLY A 615 -14.34 -14.72 -5.21
N ARG A 616 -14.60 -16.03 -5.05
CA ARG A 616 -14.72 -16.65 -3.72
C ARG A 616 -13.44 -16.50 -2.91
N LYS A 617 -12.30 -16.44 -3.59
CA LYS A 617 -10.97 -16.24 -3.03
C LYS A 617 -10.27 -15.13 -3.79
N THR A 618 -9.56 -14.26 -3.07
CA THR A 618 -8.80 -13.17 -3.69
C THR A 618 -7.38 -13.15 -3.15
N LEU A 619 -6.45 -12.74 -4.01
CA LEU A 619 -5.06 -12.52 -3.65
C LEU A 619 -4.62 -11.19 -4.27
N THR A 620 -4.29 -10.23 -3.43
CA THR A 620 -3.89 -8.87 -3.80
C THR A 620 -2.43 -8.67 -3.47
N ILE A 621 -1.62 -8.29 -4.47
CA ILE A 621 -0.17 -8.21 -4.30
C ILE A 621 0.44 -7.11 -5.15
N CYS A 622 1.40 -6.37 -4.59
CA CYS A 622 2.26 -5.45 -5.31
C CYS A 622 3.57 -6.14 -5.68
N PHE A 623 4.15 -5.75 -6.81
CA PHE A 623 5.41 -6.30 -7.29
C PHE A 623 6.23 -5.22 -8.02
N LEU A 624 7.53 -5.47 -8.15
CA LEU A 624 8.38 -4.70 -9.06
C LEU A 624 8.51 -5.49 -10.37
N PRO A 625 8.06 -4.93 -11.49
CA PRO A 625 8.18 -5.61 -12.77
C PRO A 625 9.61 -5.67 -13.25
N GLU A 626 9.96 -6.72 -14.03
CA GLU A 626 11.19 -6.69 -14.78
C GLU A 626 11.23 -5.47 -15.74
N PRO A 627 12.38 -4.79 -15.88
CA PRO A 627 12.49 -3.57 -16.69
C PRO A 627 12.15 -3.76 -18.18
N LYS A 628 12.36 -4.98 -18.73
CA LYS A 628 12.10 -5.27 -20.14
C LYS A 628 10.74 -5.93 -20.31
N ALA A 629 9.89 -5.34 -21.15
CA ALA A 629 8.65 -5.96 -21.55
C ALA A 629 8.93 -7.31 -22.24
N ARG A 630 8.42 -8.38 -21.63
CA ARG A 630 8.42 -9.73 -22.21
C ARG A 630 6.98 -10.13 -22.53
N PRO A 631 6.76 -10.99 -23.54
CA PRO A 631 5.46 -11.60 -23.74
C PRO A 631 4.97 -12.31 -22.47
N LEU A 632 3.67 -12.36 -22.28
CA LEU A 632 3.05 -13.21 -21.27
C LEU A 632 3.42 -14.67 -21.57
N GLN A 633 3.52 -15.49 -20.53
CA GLN A 633 3.79 -16.92 -20.68
C GLN A 633 2.73 -17.72 -19.92
N LEU A 634 2.21 -18.75 -20.57
CA LEU A 634 1.27 -19.70 -19.96
C LEU A 634 1.59 -21.09 -20.45
N PHE A 635 1.85 -22.02 -19.56
CA PHE A 635 2.10 -23.42 -19.89
C PHE A 635 1.73 -24.38 -18.77
N ALA A 636 1.50 -25.63 -19.14
CA ALA A 636 1.34 -26.71 -18.17
C ALA A 636 2.71 -27.30 -17.80
N VAL A 637 2.80 -27.87 -16.62
CA VAL A 637 3.97 -28.59 -16.10
C VAL A 637 3.57 -30.03 -15.77
N GLY A 638 4.43 -31.01 -16.11
CA GLY A 638 4.27 -32.40 -15.72
C GLY A 638 3.16 -33.18 -16.42
N GLY A 639 2.40 -32.55 -17.31
CA GLY A 639 1.29 -33.16 -18.06
C GLY A 639 0.60 -32.14 -18.95
N VAL A 640 -0.47 -32.54 -19.62
CA VAL A 640 -1.26 -31.67 -20.50
C VAL A 640 -2.47 -31.15 -19.74
N GLY A 641 -2.64 -29.84 -19.72
CA GLY A 641 -3.88 -29.16 -19.33
C GLY A 641 -4.63 -28.67 -20.58
N ARG A 642 -5.74 -27.95 -20.37
CA ARG A 642 -6.52 -27.38 -21.46
C ARG A 642 -7.08 -26.01 -21.07
N ILE A 643 -6.86 -25.01 -21.90
CA ILE A 643 -7.59 -23.77 -21.85
C ILE A 643 -9.00 -24.05 -22.35
N THR A 644 -10.00 -24.02 -21.45
CA THR A 644 -11.41 -24.13 -21.85
C THR A 644 -11.83 -22.84 -22.51
N THR A 645 -11.60 -21.72 -21.83
CA THR A 645 -11.73 -20.38 -22.39
C THR A 645 -10.71 -19.44 -21.73
N MET A 646 -10.19 -18.50 -22.51
CA MET A 646 -9.34 -17.43 -22.00
C MET A 646 -9.56 -16.17 -22.82
N ASP A 647 -9.89 -15.09 -22.12
CA ASP A 647 -10.01 -13.75 -22.71
C ASP A 647 -8.96 -12.84 -22.04
N ILE A 648 -8.12 -12.23 -22.83
CA ILE A 648 -7.14 -11.24 -22.37
C ILE A 648 -7.52 -9.90 -23.01
N HIS A 649 -7.97 -8.97 -22.17
CA HIS A 649 -8.21 -7.60 -22.60
C HIS A 649 -6.98 -6.75 -22.25
N GLU A 650 -6.32 -6.17 -23.25
CA GLU A 650 -5.36 -5.09 -23.03
C GLU A 650 -6.13 -3.85 -22.59
N LEU A 651 -5.62 -3.19 -21.54
CA LEU A 651 -6.24 -1.99 -20.98
C LEU A 651 -5.47 -0.73 -21.42
N ARG A 652 -6.16 0.41 -21.34
CA ARG A 652 -5.55 1.74 -21.43
C ARG A 652 -5.51 2.39 -20.05
N SER A 653 -4.74 3.44 -19.92
CA SER A 653 -4.75 4.28 -18.71
C SER A 653 -6.16 4.84 -18.45
N ALA A 654 -6.54 4.88 -17.17
CA ALA A 654 -7.70 5.60 -16.67
C ALA A 654 -7.39 7.08 -16.35
N TRP A 655 -6.12 7.45 -16.35
CA TRP A 655 -5.69 8.83 -16.13
C TRP A 655 -5.84 9.67 -17.40
N PRO A 656 -6.02 11.01 -17.27
CA PRO A 656 -6.02 11.91 -18.40
C PRO A 656 -4.75 11.78 -19.25
N ALA A 657 -4.88 11.91 -20.58
CA ALA A 657 -3.76 11.86 -21.51
C ALA A 657 -2.90 13.13 -21.45
#